data_391e9b6acbe0ca8248415e4b0d877f2b
#
_entry.id   391e9b6acbe0ca8248415e4b0d877f2b
#
_cell.length_a   1.000
_cell.length_b   1.000
_cell.length_c   1.000
_cell.angle_alpha   90.00
_cell.angle_beta   90.00
_cell.angle_gamma   90.00
#
_symmetry.space_group_name_H-M   'P 1'
#
loop_
_entity.id
_entity.type
_entity.pdbx_description
1 polymer ?
#
loop_
_entity_poly.entity_id
_entity_poly.type
_entity_poly.pdbx_seq_one_letter_code
_entity_poly.pdbx_strand_id
1 'polypeptide(L)'
;MDNRLAFLKTVVPFNLLPDASLENTANLLIEVRYPKDGIIYRQGVSKLKGIDIIAEGEYETFFYDSSNNKRLIEIYHTGEYYGGISELLIQKKSLRTVIAKKGTMVYILPRKIFNDLCKQYEAFYQHFTDSFGHKMLNEEFANFYKNPTNFESSFISSEQLYSRRIESIEYRDIVWCSGDTPVNEVAIVMGRQKTSCLFVKGKQGEIIGFVTDITVRDNVVAKQLSYNTPVSSIMDNPVASINVHAFVYEAILSMFRTKTRYLLIEKDGEYLGFISRNKLLSEQGQSPLLFILSVKQAFSTDELKRKWESVPQIVAQLLDRGVYAAIVNQVITTVSDTIAIKVIESVIREMGPPPAKFAFMVLGSEGRKEQTLKTDQDNAIIYEDKANEHREEVRAYFLQFATQVSDQLNTIGFSYCTGGYMAQNPKWTHSLSHWKKNYESWMHESVPETVMQISTFFDCRYIYGEESIIKELQVFLSEQLENPMERLFHFMAKNALQYEPPLTPLFKNIQTFKVDKKEVFDIKKAMTPIVDLVRVYALKNQIFEPNTGERLKALKDNHVFTEQDSTELLQSYYYLMGLRLKTQSQQIMHDHLPPDNYIMPQKLSKIDQLTLKEIFKTIENFQLRIRMQFTGSLLG
;
A
#
# COMPACT_ATOMS: atom_id res chain seq x y z
N MET A 1 -28.56 40.01 -22.55
CA MET A 1 -27.08 40.04 -22.77
C MET A 1 -26.32 40.31 -21.47
N ASP A 2 -26.69 41.30 -20.72
CA ASP A 2 -25.99 41.64 -19.47
C ASP A 2 -25.95 40.53 -18.41
N ASN A 3 -26.99 39.70 -18.32
CA ASN A 3 -27.07 38.69 -17.27
C ASN A 3 -26.09 37.51 -17.44
N ARG A 4 -25.79 37.08 -18.69
CA ARG A 4 -24.86 35.96 -18.98
C ARG A 4 -23.41 36.36 -18.74
N LEU A 5 -23.05 37.54 -19.18
CA LEU A 5 -21.69 38.09 -18.99
C LEU A 5 -21.42 38.32 -17.49
N ALA A 6 -22.38 38.94 -16.78
CA ALA A 6 -22.26 39.14 -15.35
C ALA A 6 -22.12 37.81 -14.60
N PHE A 7 -22.90 36.80 -14.98
CA PHE A 7 -22.79 35.46 -14.40
C PHE A 7 -21.43 34.81 -14.67
N LEU A 8 -20.93 34.80 -15.90
CA LEU A 8 -19.62 34.21 -16.23
C LEU A 8 -18.45 34.88 -15.49
N LYS A 9 -18.55 36.17 -15.17
CA LYS A 9 -17.56 36.87 -14.35
C LYS A 9 -17.45 36.31 -12.92
N THR A 10 -18.47 35.63 -12.44
CA THR A 10 -18.47 35.00 -11.09
C THR A 10 -18.05 33.54 -11.11
N VAL A 11 -17.94 32.91 -12.29
CA VAL A 11 -17.66 31.48 -12.44
C VAL A 11 -16.20 31.23 -12.76
N VAL A 12 -15.50 30.46 -11.91
CA VAL A 12 -14.15 29.98 -12.16
C VAL A 12 -14.20 28.77 -13.11
N PRO A 13 -13.36 28.69 -14.17
CA PRO A 13 -12.26 29.59 -14.52
C PRO A 13 -12.61 30.67 -15.55
N PHE A 14 -13.88 30.88 -15.87
CA PHE A 14 -14.29 31.86 -16.89
C PHE A 14 -13.89 33.27 -16.51
N ASN A 15 -13.90 33.60 -15.23
CA ASN A 15 -13.43 34.87 -14.68
C ASN A 15 -11.93 35.16 -14.91
N LEU A 16 -11.14 34.16 -15.34
CA LEU A 16 -9.73 34.34 -15.72
C LEU A 16 -9.55 34.76 -17.17
N LEU A 17 -10.62 34.80 -17.96
CA LEU A 17 -10.57 35.21 -19.36
C LEU A 17 -10.57 36.72 -19.49
N PRO A 18 -9.86 37.28 -20.48
CA PRO A 18 -9.96 38.71 -20.80
C PRO A 18 -11.40 39.12 -21.14
N ASP A 19 -11.81 40.33 -20.78
CA ASP A 19 -13.19 40.84 -20.94
C ASP A 19 -13.77 40.63 -22.35
N ALA A 20 -12.99 40.91 -23.40
CA ALA A 20 -13.41 40.72 -24.79
C ALA A 20 -13.71 39.23 -25.14
N SER A 21 -12.90 38.32 -24.61
CA SER A 21 -13.10 36.87 -24.81
C SER A 21 -14.27 36.34 -23.99
N LEU A 22 -14.44 36.86 -22.77
CA LEU A 22 -15.55 36.53 -21.90
C LEU A 22 -16.90 36.98 -22.50
N GLU A 23 -16.95 38.19 -23.05
CA GLU A 23 -18.13 38.73 -23.76
C GLU A 23 -18.48 37.88 -25.00
N ASN A 24 -17.48 37.55 -25.83
CA ASN A 24 -17.68 36.66 -26.97
C ASN A 24 -18.18 35.28 -26.51
N THR A 25 -17.61 34.72 -25.44
CA THR A 25 -18.03 33.42 -24.86
C THR A 25 -19.48 33.49 -24.37
N ALA A 26 -19.87 34.56 -23.66
CA ALA A 26 -21.23 34.74 -23.17
C ALA A 26 -22.28 34.78 -24.29
N ASN A 27 -21.93 35.33 -25.45
CA ASN A 27 -22.78 35.40 -26.63
C ASN A 27 -22.99 34.03 -27.29
N LEU A 28 -22.06 33.11 -27.15
CA LEU A 28 -22.08 31.78 -27.75
C LEU A 28 -22.71 30.70 -26.86
N LEU A 29 -23.08 31.05 -25.61
CA LEU A 29 -23.73 30.13 -24.69
C LEU A 29 -25.16 29.77 -25.15
N ILE A 30 -25.50 28.48 -25.00
CA ILE A 30 -26.83 27.96 -25.28
C ILE A 30 -27.55 27.75 -23.94
N GLU A 31 -28.69 28.45 -23.76
CA GLU A 31 -29.50 28.28 -22.55
C GLU A 31 -30.40 27.07 -22.67
N VAL A 32 -30.44 26.23 -21.62
CA VAL A 32 -31.31 25.07 -21.49
C VAL A 32 -31.95 25.06 -20.11
N ARG A 33 -33.28 24.86 -20.06
CA ARG A 33 -34.07 24.76 -18.83
C ARG A 33 -34.68 23.38 -18.70
N TYR A 34 -34.63 22.84 -17.47
CA TYR A 34 -35.23 21.53 -17.14
C TYR A 34 -36.44 21.73 -16.23
N PRO A 35 -37.67 21.63 -16.77
CA PRO A 35 -38.89 21.91 -16.00
C PRO A 35 -39.28 20.80 -15.01
N LYS A 36 -38.62 19.62 -15.09
CA LYS A 36 -38.82 18.46 -14.22
C LYS A 36 -37.52 17.70 -14.03
N ASP A 37 -37.44 16.90 -12.96
CA ASP A 37 -36.33 15.96 -12.77
C ASP A 37 -36.20 15.01 -13.96
N GLY A 38 -34.98 14.80 -14.42
CA GLY A 38 -34.75 13.89 -15.52
C GLY A 38 -33.27 13.57 -15.77
N ILE A 39 -33.01 12.36 -16.28
CA ILE A 39 -31.67 11.97 -16.70
C ILE A 39 -31.35 12.70 -18.01
N ILE A 40 -30.36 13.57 -17.97
CA ILE A 40 -29.89 14.33 -19.14
C ILE A 40 -28.71 13.66 -19.85
N TYR A 41 -27.85 12.98 -19.08
CA TYR A 41 -26.77 12.16 -19.63
C TYR A 41 -26.75 10.79 -18.94
N ARG A 42 -26.52 9.75 -19.73
CA ARG A 42 -26.31 8.37 -19.27
C ARG A 42 -24.84 7.99 -19.42
N GLN A 43 -24.28 7.41 -18.37
CA GLN A 43 -22.90 6.89 -18.32
C GLN A 43 -22.58 6.04 -19.56
N GLY A 44 -21.48 6.35 -20.24
CA GLY A 44 -20.97 5.61 -21.40
C GLY A 44 -21.84 5.65 -22.67
N VAL A 45 -23.01 6.26 -22.62
CA VAL A 45 -24.00 6.27 -23.71
C VAL A 45 -24.19 7.66 -24.31
N SER A 46 -24.57 8.65 -23.50
CA SER A 46 -24.94 9.97 -23.98
C SER A 46 -23.73 10.79 -24.43
N LYS A 47 -23.84 11.42 -25.59
CA LYS A 47 -22.84 12.36 -26.11
C LYS A 47 -23.00 13.70 -25.39
N LEU A 48 -21.92 14.27 -24.93
CA LEU A 48 -21.89 15.64 -24.39
C LEU A 48 -22.00 16.64 -25.54
N LYS A 49 -22.75 17.70 -25.32
CA LYS A 49 -22.89 18.82 -26.26
C LYS A 49 -21.80 19.87 -26.10
N GLY A 50 -21.17 19.90 -24.93
CA GLY A 50 -20.14 20.83 -24.50
C GLY A 50 -19.97 20.81 -22.99
N ILE A 51 -19.66 21.98 -22.40
CA ILE A 51 -19.59 22.17 -20.96
C ILE A 51 -20.90 22.77 -20.48
N ASP A 52 -21.59 22.08 -19.58
CA ASP A 52 -22.81 22.57 -18.95
C ASP A 52 -22.41 23.40 -17.70
N ILE A 53 -22.72 24.69 -17.69
CA ILE A 53 -22.50 25.61 -16.57
C ILE A 53 -23.84 25.84 -15.89
N ILE A 54 -23.95 25.50 -14.61
CA ILE A 54 -25.21 25.57 -13.89
C ILE A 54 -25.47 27.03 -13.48
N ALA A 55 -26.49 27.63 -14.09
CA ALA A 55 -26.87 29.01 -13.81
C ALA A 55 -27.91 29.11 -12.69
N GLU A 56 -28.81 28.13 -12.58
CA GLU A 56 -29.79 28.00 -11.52
C GLU A 56 -30.08 26.51 -11.24
N GLY A 57 -30.29 26.14 -9.97
CA GLY A 57 -30.64 24.77 -9.59
C GLY A 57 -29.42 23.87 -9.40
N GLU A 58 -29.56 22.58 -9.69
CA GLU A 58 -28.52 21.59 -9.39
C GLU A 58 -28.54 20.37 -10.31
N TYR A 59 -27.34 19.77 -10.49
CA TYR A 59 -27.14 18.46 -11.09
C TYR A 59 -26.76 17.44 -10.02
N GLU A 60 -27.44 16.28 -10.01
CA GLU A 60 -26.98 15.08 -9.30
C GLU A 60 -26.22 14.18 -10.28
N THR A 61 -24.97 13.86 -10.00
CA THR A 61 -24.15 13.01 -10.84
C THR A 61 -23.66 11.79 -10.09
N PHE A 62 -23.56 10.66 -10.76
CA PHE A 62 -23.10 9.41 -10.17
C PHE A 62 -22.64 8.42 -11.24
N PHE A 63 -21.90 7.40 -10.78
CA PHE A 63 -21.65 6.20 -11.57
C PHE A 63 -22.64 5.11 -11.17
N TYR A 64 -23.03 4.25 -12.12
CA TYR A 64 -23.62 2.96 -11.81
C TYR A 64 -22.53 1.91 -11.73
N ASP A 65 -22.55 1.09 -10.65
CA ASP A 65 -21.77 -0.15 -10.59
C ASP A 65 -22.47 -1.28 -11.37
N SER A 66 -21.83 -2.46 -11.45
CA SER A 66 -22.36 -3.66 -12.13
C SER A 66 -23.68 -4.16 -11.54
N SER A 67 -23.93 -3.87 -10.28
CA SER A 67 -25.18 -4.22 -9.58
C SER A 67 -26.24 -3.12 -9.69
N ASN A 68 -26.01 -2.12 -10.57
CA ASN A 68 -26.90 -0.98 -10.79
C ASN A 68 -27.10 -0.08 -9.56
N ASN A 69 -26.15 -0.07 -8.62
CA ASN A 69 -26.16 0.85 -7.49
C ASN A 69 -25.46 2.15 -7.87
N LYS A 70 -25.95 3.25 -7.32
CA LYS A 70 -25.31 4.56 -7.46
C LYS A 70 -24.05 4.63 -6.61
N ARG A 71 -22.91 5.05 -7.20
CA ARG A 71 -21.63 5.27 -6.55
C ARG A 71 -21.10 6.66 -6.84
N LEU A 72 -20.26 7.18 -5.95
CA LEU A 72 -19.61 8.49 -6.08
C LEU A 72 -20.63 9.58 -6.45
N ILE A 73 -21.68 9.70 -5.68
CA ILE A 73 -22.71 10.72 -5.89
C ILE A 73 -22.11 12.09 -5.61
N GLU A 74 -22.17 12.98 -6.60
CA GLU A 74 -21.76 14.39 -6.46
C GLU A 74 -22.94 15.28 -6.86
N ILE A 75 -23.14 16.37 -6.15
CA ILE A 75 -24.13 17.39 -6.49
C ILE A 75 -23.37 18.63 -6.94
N TYR A 76 -23.74 19.13 -8.12
CA TYR A 76 -23.20 20.34 -8.70
C TYR A 76 -24.22 21.45 -8.54
N HIS A 77 -23.78 22.58 -8.03
CA HIS A 77 -24.63 23.74 -7.74
C HIS A 77 -24.42 24.88 -8.72
N THR A 78 -25.20 25.94 -8.56
CA THR A 78 -25.07 27.19 -9.34
C THR A 78 -23.63 27.72 -9.27
N GLY A 79 -23.06 28.05 -10.43
CA GLY A 79 -21.68 28.48 -10.60
C GLY A 79 -20.69 27.33 -10.86
N GLU A 80 -21.09 26.09 -10.72
CA GLU A 80 -20.29 24.92 -11.07
C GLU A 80 -20.58 24.43 -12.49
N TYR A 81 -19.73 23.55 -13.01
CA TYR A 81 -19.84 23.08 -14.40
C TYR A 81 -19.64 21.57 -14.52
N TYR A 82 -20.30 20.96 -15.50
CA TYR A 82 -20.15 19.55 -15.85
C TYR A 82 -19.65 19.37 -17.29
N GLY A 83 -18.80 18.34 -17.55
CA GLY A 83 -18.38 17.96 -18.90
C GLY A 83 -16.92 18.35 -19.24
N GLY A 84 -16.29 19.29 -18.54
CA GLY A 84 -14.94 19.81 -18.86
C GLY A 84 -13.89 18.72 -18.97
N ILE A 85 -13.87 17.77 -18.04
CA ILE A 85 -12.96 16.63 -18.03
C ILE A 85 -13.14 15.73 -19.27
N SER A 86 -14.39 15.41 -19.62
CA SER A 86 -14.69 14.57 -20.77
C SER A 86 -14.27 15.20 -22.10
N GLU A 87 -14.35 16.54 -22.18
CA GLU A 87 -13.94 17.29 -23.34
C GLU A 87 -12.42 17.35 -23.51
N LEU A 88 -11.69 17.59 -22.42
CA LEU A 88 -10.21 17.57 -22.41
C LEU A 88 -9.63 16.23 -22.86
N LEU A 89 -10.30 15.13 -22.51
CA LEU A 89 -9.84 13.78 -22.78
C LEU A 89 -10.31 13.26 -24.16
N ILE A 90 -10.96 14.14 -24.96
CA ILE A 90 -11.50 13.80 -26.29
C ILE A 90 -12.55 12.66 -26.19
N GLN A 91 -13.11 12.43 -25.02
CA GLN A 91 -14.19 11.47 -24.84
C GLN A 91 -15.51 12.09 -25.31
N LYS A 92 -16.12 11.45 -26.29
CA LYS A 92 -17.37 11.96 -26.86
C LYS A 92 -18.61 11.63 -26.02
N LYS A 93 -18.46 10.80 -24.98
CA LYS A 93 -19.56 10.28 -24.17
C LYS A 93 -19.43 10.73 -22.70
N SER A 94 -20.57 10.89 -22.03
CA SER A 94 -20.61 11.22 -20.61
C SER A 94 -19.99 10.11 -19.78
N LEU A 95 -19.12 10.48 -18.84
CA LEU A 95 -18.49 9.55 -17.91
C LEU A 95 -19.48 9.09 -16.83
N ARG A 96 -20.41 9.95 -16.43
CA ARG A 96 -21.37 9.72 -15.35
C ARG A 96 -22.79 9.77 -15.87
N THR A 97 -23.73 9.20 -15.14
CA THR A 97 -25.14 9.52 -15.27
C THR A 97 -25.41 10.84 -14.56
N VAL A 98 -26.13 11.74 -15.20
CA VAL A 98 -26.46 13.07 -14.71
C VAL A 98 -27.97 13.28 -14.71
N ILE A 99 -28.49 13.68 -13.57
CA ILE A 99 -29.89 14.07 -13.39
C ILE A 99 -29.94 15.57 -13.15
N ALA A 100 -30.66 16.29 -14.00
CA ALA A 100 -31.04 17.68 -13.70
C ALA A 100 -32.26 17.68 -12.79
N LYS A 101 -32.22 18.44 -11.71
CA LYS A 101 -33.37 18.63 -10.81
C LYS A 101 -34.36 19.64 -11.43
N LYS A 102 -35.61 19.56 -10.98
CA LYS A 102 -36.66 20.47 -11.44
C LYS A 102 -36.26 21.93 -11.24
N GLY A 103 -36.42 22.73 -12.30
CA GLY A 103 -36.13 24.18 -12.27
C GLY A 103 -34.67 24.50 -12.60
N THR A 104 -33.81 23.51 -12.84
CA THR A 104 -32.41 23.75 -13.22
C THR A 104 -32.33 24.44 -14.57
N MET A 105 -31.52 25.50 -14.61
CA MET A 105 -31.12 26.21 -15.83
C MET A 105 -29.62 26.15 -15.99
N VAL A 106 -29.17 25.80 -17.21
CA VAL A 106 -27.74 25.73 -17.54
C VAL A 106 -27.41 26.51 -18.79
N TYR A 107 -26.19 27.00 -18.83
CA TYR A 107 -25.57 27.53 -20.05
C TYR A 107 -24.61 26.47 -20.62
N ILE A 108 -24.86 26.00 -21.83
CA ILE A 108 -23.98 25.04 -22.50
C ILE A 108 -22.96 25.82 -23.33
N LEU A 109 -21.68 25.67 -23.01
CA LEU A 109 -20.57 26.15 -23.83
C LEU A 109 -20.25 25.08 -24.88
N PRO A 110 -20.41 25.39 -26.18
CA PRO A 110 -20.14 24.42 -27.23
C PRO A 110 -18.70 23.92 -27.22
N ARG A 111 -18.50 22.62 -27.47
CA ARG A 111 -17.19 21.95 -27.49
C ARG A 111 -16.11 22.69 -28.25
N LYS A 112 -16.43 23.22 -29.45
CA LYS A 112 -15.46 23.92 -30.29
C LYS A 112 -14.90 25.14 -29.54
N ILE A 113 -15.79 25.94 -28.97
CA ILE A 113 -15.43 27.16 -28.23
C ILE A 113 -14.58 26.82 -27.01
N PHE A 114 -14.98 25.82 -26.25
CA PHE A 114 -14.19 25.34 -25.10
C PHE A 114 -12.76 24.97 -25.50
N ASN A 115 -12.61 24.17 -26.56
CA ASN A 115 -11.30 23.76 -27.04
C ASN A 115 -10.45 24.92 -27.55
N ASP A 116 -11.08 25.92 -28.18
CA ASP A 116 -10.37 27.12 -28.65
C ASP A 116 -9.90 27.97 -27.45
N LEU A 117 -10.73 28.14 -26.41
CA LEU A 117 -10.33 28.79 -25.15
C LEU A 117 -9.19 28.06 -24.47
N CYS A 118 -9.24 26.73 -24.37
CA CYS A 118 -8.15 25.94 -23.79
C CYS A 118 -6.82 26.06 -24.55
N LYS A 119 -6.86 26.25 -25.86
CA LYS A 119 -5.65 26.49 -26.67
C LYS A 119 -5.09 27.90 -26.53
N GLN A 120 -5.97 28.86 -26.34
CA GLN A 120 -5.61 30.28 -26.32
C GLN A 120 -5.19 30.77 -24.93
N TYR A 121 -5.79 30.20 -23.86
CA TYR A 121 -5.61 30.66 -22.49
C TYR A 121 -5.10 29.54 -21.60
N GLU A 122 -3.81 29.55 -21.28
CA GLU A 122 -3.14 28.52 -20.49
C GLU A 122 -3.74 28.40 -19.08
N ALA A 123 -4.05 29.51 -18.39
CA ALA A 123 -4.65 29.48 -17.06
C ALA A 123 -6.05 28.82 -17.06
N PHE A 124 -6.83 29.03 -18.13
CA PHE A 124 -8.12 28.38 -18.32
C PHE A 124 -7.96 26.85 -18.52
N TYR A 125 -7.00 26.44 -19.33
CA TYR A 125 -6.67 25.02 -19.56
C TYR A 125 -6.17 24.35 -18.27
N GLN A 126 -5.26 25.00 -17.54
CA GLN A 126 -4.68 24.48 -16.29
C GLN A 126 -5.75 24.19 -15.24
N HIS A 127 -6.73 25.07 -15.05
CA HIS A 127 -7.81 24.86 -14.10
C HIS A 127 -8.56 23.51 -14.30
N PHE A 128 -8.90 23.17 -15.56
CA PHE A 128 -9.57 21.91 -15.85
C PHE A 128 -8.65 20.69 -15.70
N THR A 129 -7.36 20.84 -16.02
CA THR A 129 -6.40 19.76 -15.88
C THR A 129 -6.08 19.47 -14.42
N ASP A 130 -5.94 20.50 -13.59
CA ASP A 130 -5.69 20.37 -12.16
C ASP A 130 -6.91 19.76 -11.44
N SER A 131 -8.11 20.23 -11.75
CA SER A 131 -9.35 19.64 -11.25
C SER A 131 -9.50 18.15 -11.60
N PHE A 132 -9.09 17.77 -12.81
CA PHE A 132 -9.09 16.36 -13.21
C PHE A 132 -8.01 15.55 -12.49
N GLY A 133 -6.78 16.06 -12.41
CA GLY A 133 -5.68 15.42 -11.71
C GLY A 133 -6.05 15.14 -10.25
N HIS A 134 -6.64 16.12 -9.57
CA HIS A 134 -7.10 15.95 -8.21
C HIS A 134 -8.19 14.87 -8.06
N LYS A 135 -9.17 14.83 -8.96
CA LYS A 135 -10.18 13.75 -8.96
C LYS A 135 -9.58 12.36 -9.23
N MET A 136 -8.51 12.27 -10.03
CA MET A 136 -7.82 11.00 -10.30
C MET A 136 -6.99 10.49 -9.12
N LEU A 137 -6.73 11.30 -8.10
CA LEU A 137 -6.16 10.85 -6.84
C LEU A 137 -7.18 10.08 -5.99
N ASN A 138 -8.47 10.23 -6.25
CA ASN A 138 -9.49 9.37 -5.65
C ASN A 138 -9.50 8.02 -6.35
N GLU A 139 -9.17 6.95 -5.62
CA GLU A 139 -9.00 5.60 -6.16
C GLU A 139 -10.28 5.07 -6.80
N GLU A 140 -11.43 5.26 -6.15
CA GLU A 140 -12.72 4.82 -6.68
C GLU A 140 -13.04 5.53 -8.00
N PHE A 141 -12.83 6.84 -8.06
CA PHE A 141 -12.99 7.61 -9.29
C PHE A 141 -12.02 7.16 -10.39
N ALA A 142 -10.74 6.94 -10.04
CA ALA A 142 -9.73 6.49 -10.99
C ALA A 142 -10.06 5.12 -11.58
N ASN A 143 -10.55 4.20 -10.77
CA ASN A 143 -10.97 2.86 -11.20
C ASN A 143 -12.17 2.91 -12.12
N PHE A 144 -13.21 3.67 -11.78
CA PHE A 144 -14.36 3.89 -12.66
C PHE A 144 -13.96 4.52 -13.98
N TYR A 145 -12.98 5.42 -13.94
CA TYR A 145 -12.54 6.13 -15.14
C TYR A 145 -11.70 5.27 -16.07
N LYS A 146 -10.74 4.50 -15.54
CA LYS A 146 -9.80 3.67 -16.33
C LYS A 146 -10.48 2.48 -17.00
N ASN A 147 -11.56 1.94 -16.43
CA ASN A 147 -12.21 0.71 -16.85
C ASN A 147 -13.73 0.87 -17.11
N PRO A 148 -14.18 1.82 -17.93
CA PRO A 148 -15.61 2.10 -18.10
C PRO A 148 -16.40 0.97 -18.78
N THR A 149 -15.75 0.07 -19.53
CA THR A 149 -16.37 -1.03 -20.29
C THR A 149 -16.10 -2.42 -19.72
N ASN A 150 -15.03 -2.58 -18.93
CA ASN A 150 -14.67 -3.83 -18.26
C ASN A 150 -15.10 -3.85 -16.79
N PHE A 151 -15.90 -2.88 -16.39
CA PHE A 151 -16.36 -2.77 -15.02
C PHE A 151 -17.12 -4.02 -14.55
N GLU A 152 -17.89 -4.65 -15.45
CA GLU A 152 -18.58 -5.91 -15.17
C GLU A 152 -17.63 -7.11 -15.01
N SER A 153 -16.58 -7.21 -15.84
CA SER A 153 -15.70 -8.39 -15.81
C SER A 153 -14.48 -8.23 -14.90
N SER A 154 -13.90 -7.03 -14.78
CA SER A 154 -12.73 -6.80 -13.94
C SER A 154 -13.10 -6.47 -12.49
N PHE A 155 -14.20 -5.77 -12.26
CA PHE A 155 -14.69 -5.50 -10.91
C PHE A 155 -15.26 -6.78 -10.27
N ILE A 156 -16.06 -7.58 -11.00
CA ILE A 156 -16.56 -8.87 -10.51
C ILE A 156 -15.40 -9.84 -10.26
N SER A 157 -14.34 -9.85 -11.07
CA SER A 157 -13.20 -10.76 -10.86
C SER A 157 -12.18 -10.25 -9.83
N SER A 158 -11.97 -8.94 -9.69
CA SER A 158 -11.12 -8.36 -8.65
C SER A 158 -11.87 -8.15 -7.33
N GLU A 159 -13.14 -7.73 -7.35
CA GLU A 159 -14.00 -7.72 -6.17
C GLU A 159 -14.21 -9.11 -5.59
N GLN A 160 -14.42 -10.13 -6.41
CA GLN A 160 -14.57 -11.49 -5.91
C GLN A 160 -13.31 -12.03 -5.22
N LEU A 161 -12.11 -11.52 -5.53
CA LEU A 161 -10.86 -12.01 -4.95
C LEU A 161 -10.32 -11.15 -3.79
N TYR A 162 -10.53 -9.83 -3.81
CA TYR A 162 -9.85 -8.92 -2.87
C TYR A 162 -10.76 -7.91 -2.17
N SER A 163 -11.93 -7.60 -2.72
CA SER A 163 -12.91 -6.73 -2.07
C SER A 163 -14.01 -7.48 -1.34
N ARG A 164 -14.03 -8.82 -1.44
CA ARG A 164 -14.97 -9.63 -0.70
C ARG A 164 -14.65 -9.53 0.78
N ARG A 165 -15.60 -9.00 1.55
CA ARG A 165 -15.48 -8.87 3.00
C ARG A 165 -15.83 -10.16 3.71
N ILE A 166 -15.29 -10.35 4.91
CA ILE A 166 -15.57 -11.53 5.75
C ILE A 166 -17.07 -11.66 6.03
N GLU A 167 -17.79 -10.55 6.20
CA GLU A 167 -19.25 -10.55 6.40
C GLU A 167 -20.06 -11.20 5.25
N SER A 168 -19.48 -11.29 4.05
CA SER A 168 -20.11 -11.93 2.89
C SER A 168 -19.79 -13.42 2.75
N ILE A 169 -19.00 -13.98 3.66
CA ILE A 169 -18.60 -15.39 3.66
C ILE A 169 -19.33 -16.11 4.79
N GLU A 170 -19.81 -17.31 4.50
CA GLU A 170 -20.35 -18.19 5.52
C GLU A 170 -19.24 -18.66 6.46
N TYR A 171 -19.32 -18.32 7.71
CA TYR A 171 -18.44 -18.75 8.79
C TYR A 171 -19.18 -19.68 9.76
N ARG A 172 -18.43 -20.41 10.55
CA ARG A 172 -18.98 -21.40 11.48
C ARG A 172 -19.18 -20.81 12.87
N ASP A 173 -20.18 -21.33 13.56
CA ASP A 173 -20.38 -21.05 14.98
C ASP A 173 -19.19 -21.53 15.80
N ILE A 174 -18.87 -20.79 16.86
CA ILE A 174 -17.74 -21.11 17.72
C ILE A 174 -18.09 -22.28 18.63
N VAL A 175 -17.29 -23.35 18.56
CA VAL A 175 -17.40 -24.50 19.46
C VAL A 175 -16.41 -24.31 20.60
N TRP A 176 -16.91 -24.37 21.82
CA TRP A 176 -16.17 -24.11 23.05
C TRP A 176 -15.93 -25.35 23.89
N CYS A 177 -14.83 -25.34 24.63
CA CYS A 177 -14.62 -26.23 25.78
C CYS A 177 -13.96 -25.44 26.92
N SER A 178 -14.03 -25.96 28.15
CA SER A 178 -13.27 -25.40 29.28
C SER A 178 -11.80 -25.84 29.19
N GLY A 179 -10.88 -25.06 29.76
CA GLY A 179 -9.46 -25.43 29.87
C GLY A 179 -9.22 -26.75 30.61
N ASP A 180 -10.13 -27.14 31.51
CA ASP A 180 -10.05 -28.36 32.29
C ASP A 180 -10.67 -29.58 31.57
N THR A 181 -11.30 -29.39 30.38
CA THR A 181 -11.93 -30.49 29.61
C THR A 181 -10.88 -31.50 29.18
N PRO A 182 -11.11 -32.82 29.43
CA PRO A 182 -10.22 -33.89 28.97
C PRO A 182 -10.12 -33.93 27.44
N VAL A 183 -8.94 -34.28 26.92
CA VAL A 183 -8.70 -34.31 25.46
C VAL A 183 -9.59 -35.32 24.73
N ASN A 184 -9.93 -36.47 25.36
CA ASN A 184 -10.87 -37.43 24.78
C ASN A 184 -12.27 -36.83 24.55
N GLU A 185 -12.77 -36.01 25.47
CA GLU A 185 -14.04 -35.30 25.30
C GLU A 185 -13.98 -34.27 24.19
N VAL A 186 -12.88 -33.52 24.10
CA VAL A 186 -12.62 -32.58 22.99
C VAL A 186 -12.66 -33.31 21.65
N ALA A 187 -11.99 -34.46 21.53
CA ALA A 187 -12.00 -35.27 20.31
C ALA A 187 -13.42 -35.82 19.97
N ILE A 188 -14.20 -36.21 20.97
CA ILE A 188 -15.60 -36.65 20.78
C ILE A 188 -16.46 -35.48 20.26
N VAL A 189 -16.30 -34.26 20.83
CA VAL A 189 -17.02 -33.08 20.37
C VAL A 189 -16.63 -32.73 18.93
N MET A 190 -15.33 -32.77 18.58
CA MET A 190 -14.86 -32.59 17.21
C MET A 190 -15.54 -33.53 16.23
N GLY A 191 -15.61 -34.83 16.59
CA GLY A 191 -16.26 -35.88 15.77
C GLY A 191 -17.77 -35.65 15.62
N ARG A 192 -18.48 -35.34 16.70
CA ARG A 192 -19.94 -35.10 16.70
C ARG A 192 -20.33 -33.85 15.90
N GLN A 193 -19.61 -32.76 16.08
CA GLN A 193 -19.90 -31.47 15.44
C GLN A 193 -19.21 -31.31 14.08
N LYS A 194 -18.47 -32.34 13.64
CA LYS A 194 -17.69 -32.32 12.38
C LYS A 194 -16.84 -31.03 12.24
N THR A 195 -16.19 -30.65 13.34
CA THR A 195 -15.27 -29.50 13.39
C THR A 195 -13.86 -29.99 13.66
N SER A 196 -12.87 -29.32 13.04
CA SER A 196 -11.44 -29.58 13.26
C SER A 196 -10.81 -28.62 14.25
N CYS A 197 -11.60 -27.74 14.87
CA CYS A 197 -11.11 -26.75 15.83
C CYS A 197 -12.14 -26.49 16.92
N LEU A 198 -11.68 -26.46 18.19
CA LEU A 198 -12.42 -25.95 19.33
C LEU A 198 -11.63 -24.81 19.98
N PHE A 199 -12.35 -23.82 20.49
CA PHE A 199 -11.76 -22.73 21.24
C PHE A 199 -11.88 -23.00 22.74
N VAL A 200 -10.84 -22.63 23.49
CA VAL A 200 -10.74 -22.92 24.92
C VAL A 200 -11.07 -21.67 25.72
N LYS A 201 -12.04 -21.79 26.62
CA LYS A 201 -12.43 -20.72 27.56
C LYS A 201 -11.70 -20.85 28.89
N GLY A 202 -11.21 -19.74 29.38
CA GLY A 202 -10.70 -19.59 30.72
C GLY A 202 -11.81 -19.47 31.77
N LYS A 203 -11.42 -19.34 33.03
CA LYS A 203 -12.36 -19.30 34.17
C LYS A 203 -13.26 -18.05 34.19
N GLN A 204 -12.86 -16.97 33.54
CA GLN A 204 -13.63 -15.71 33.45
C GLN A 204 -14.42 -15.61 32.13
N GLY A 205 -14.45 -16.68 31.33
CA GLY A 205 -15.13 -16.72 30.04
C GLY A 205 -14.35 -16.19 28.85
N GLU A 206 -13.14 -15.69 29.09
CA GLU A 206 -12.19 -15.22 28.06
C GLU A 206 -11.66 -16.38 27.22
N ILE A 207 -11.29 -16.10 25.97
CA ILE A 207 -10.65 -17.11 25.09
C ILE A 207 -9.16 -17.14 25.40
N ILE A 208 -8.69 -18.28 25.89
CA ILE A 208 -7.28 -18.48 26.29
C ILE A 208 -6.47 -19.27 25.26
N GLY A 209 -7.11 -19.96 24.33
CA GLY A 209 -6.45 -20.75 23.31
C GLY A 209 -7.43 -21.47 22.40
N PHE A 210 -6.89 -22.33 21.56
CA PHE A 210 -7.66 -23.21 20.68
C PHE A 210 -6.93 -24.55 20.54
N VAL A 211 -7.69 -25.59 20.17
CA VAL A 211 -7.15 -26.93 19.91
C VAL A 211 -7.66 -27.45 18.58
N THR A 212 -6.78 -28.06 17.81
CA THR A 212 -7.10 -28.63 16.51
C THR A 212 -6.90 -30.15 16.48
N ASP A 213 -7.43 -30.81 15.46
CA ASP A 213 -7.17 -32.22 15.17
C ASP A 213 -5.66 -32.54 15.08
N ILE A 214 -4.89 -31.60 14.55
CA ILE A 214 -3.42 -31.69 14.49
C ILE A 214 -2.81 -31.57 15.87
N THR A 215 -3.25 -30.59 16.68
CA THR A 215 -2.78 -30.43 18.06
C THR A 215 -2.99 -31.73 18.88
N VAL A 216 -4.17 -32.35 18.73
CA VAL A 216 -4.46 -33.64 19.37
C VAL A 216 -3.51 -34.72 18.85
N ARG A 217 -3.34 -34.86 17.54
CA ARG A 217 -2.43 -35.84 16.95
C ARG A 217 -0.98 -35.65 17.43
N ASP A 218 -0.45 -34.45 17.32
CA ASP A 218 0.98 -34.19 17.54
C ASP A 218 1.34 -34.09 19.03
N ASN A 219 0.43 -33.54 19.86
CA ASN A 219 0.70 -33.34 21.28
C ASN A 219 0.16 -34.44 22.20
N VAL A 220 -0.83 -35.20 21.77
CA VAL A 220 -1.38 -36.29 22.59
C VAL A 220 -0.99 -37.64 22.03
N VAL A 221 -1.37 -37.95 20.79
CA VAL A 221 -1.14 -39.29 20.21
C VAL A 221 0.35 -39.54 19.98
N ALA A 222 1.08 -38.62 19.34
CA ALA A 222 2.51 -38.80 19.05
C ALA A 222 3.37 -38.81 20.32
N LYS A 223 2.97 -38.10 21.37
CA LYS A 223 3.69 -38.03 22.65
C LYS A 223 3.17 -39.03 23.70
N GLN A 224 2.19 -39.84 23.35
CA GLN A 224 1.58 -40.84 24.21
C GLN A 224 1.04 -40.27 25.54
N LEU A 225 0.50 -39.03 25.51
CA LEU A 225 -0.12 -38.45 26.69
C LEU A 225 -1.44 -39.14 27.04
N SER A 226 -1.82 -39.10 28.32
CA SER A 226 -3.11 -39.60 28.77
C SER A 226 -4.28 -38.90 28.07
N TYR A 227 -5.29 -39.64 27.67
CA TYR A 227 -6.51 -39.09 27.09
C TYR A 227 -7.34 -38.23 28.07
N ASN A 228 -7.04 -38.33 29.36
CA ASN A 228 -7.62 -37.50 30.42
C ASN A 228 -6.84 -36.20 30.67
N THR A 229 -5.80 -35.94 29.88
CA THR A 229 -5.02 -34.69 29.99
C THR A 229 -5.94 -33.49 29.74
N PRO A 230 -5.92 -32.42 30.58
CA PRO A 230 -6.67 -31.21 30.37
C PRO A 230 -6.23 -30.52 29.08
N VAL A 231 -7.20 -30.00 28.30
CA VAL A 231 -6.92 -29.36 27.01
C VAL A 231 -6.03 -28.14 27.15
N SER A 232 -6.10 -27.44 28.25
CA SER A 232 -5.24 -26.24 28.53
C SER A 232 -3.74 -26.57 28.50
N SER A 233 -3.34 -27.82 28.73
CA SER A 233 -1.91 -28.22 28.70
C SER A 233 -1.37 -28.47 27.29
N ILE A 234 -2.26 -28.62 26.29
CA ILE A 234 -1.87 -28.91 24.90
C ILE A 234 -2.35 -27.90 23.88
N MET A 235 -3.22 -26.95 24.29
CA MET A 235 -3.80 -25.94 23.38
C MET A 235 -2.75 -25.04 22.74
N ASP A 236 -3.07 -24.54 21.56
CA ASP A 236 -2.29 -23.51 20.85
C ASP A 236 -2.74 -22.11 21.29
N ASN A 237 -1.81 -21.19 21.39
CA ASN A 237 -2.04 -19.77 21.68
C ASN A 237 -0.96 -18.88 21.00
N PRO A 238 -1.17 -17.57 20.81
CA PRO A 238 -2.40 -16.82 21.04
C PRO A 238 -3.49 -17.13 19.99
N VAL A 239 -4.73 -16.82 20.31
CA VAL A 239 -5.84 -16.90 19.36
C VAL A 239 -5.83 -15.65 18.51
N ALA A 240 -5.84 -15.81 17.19
CA ALA A 240 -5.91 -14.72 16.25
C ALA A 240 -7.37 -14.41 15.87
N SER A 241 -7.73 -13.14 15.78
CA SER A 241 -9.02 -12.66 15.31
C SER A 241 -8.90 -11.73 14.10
N ILE A 242 -10.03 -11.51 13.42
CA ILE A 242 -10.14 -10.53 12.34
C ILE A 242 -11.50 -9.85 12.40
N ASN A 243 -11.54 -8.56 12.07
CA ASN A 243 -12.78 -7.81 12.04
C ASN A 243 -13.71 -8.32 10.92
N VAL A 244 -15.02 -8.39 11.20
CA VAL A 244 -16.04 -8.86 10.24
C VAL A 244 -16.06 -8.02 8.95
N HIS A 245 -15.69 -6.75 9.01
CA HIS A 245 -15.61 -5.85 7.87
C HIS A 245 -14.26 -5.90 7.13
N ALA A 246 -13.29 -6.67 7.63
CA ALA A 246 -12.01 -6.89 6.95
C ALA A 246 -12.21 -7.65 5.63
N PHE A 247 -11.26 -7.47 4.72
CA PHE A 247 -11.29 -8.20 3.46
C PHE A 247 -10.80 -9.66 3.63
N VAL A 248 -11.28 -10.53 2.76
CA VAL A 248 -10.90 -11.97 2.75
C VAL A 248 -9.39 -12.16 2.63
N TYR A 249 -8.73 -11.36 1.79
CA TYR A 249 -7.28 -11.44 1.63
C TYR A 249 -6.53 -11.08 2.93
N GLU A 250 -7.02 -10.11 3.71
CA GLU A 250 -6.44 -9.75 5.00
C GLU A 250 -6.51 -10.91 6.00
N ALA A 251 -7.66 -11.61 6.02
CA ALA A 251 -7.82 -12.81 6.84
C ALA A 251 -6.79 -13.88 6.46
N ILE A 252 -6.58 -14.09 5.18
CA ILE A 252 -5.66 -15.11 4.71
C ILE A 252 -4.21 -14.71 4.98
N LEU A 253 -3.83 -13.45 4.73
CA LEU A 253 -2.50 -12.93 5.10
C LEU A 253 -2.26 -13.00 6.61
N SER A 254 -3.28 -12.70 7.43
CA SER A 254 -3.23 -12.86 8.89
C SER A 254 -2.97 -14.31 9.28
N MET A 255 -3.68 -15.27 8.69
CA MET A 255 -3.47 -16.71 8.94
C MET A 255 -2.05 -17.17 8.60
N PHE A 256 -1.44 -16.61 7.55
CA PHE A 256 -0.06 -16.91 7.20
C PHE A 256 0.94 -16.31 8.18
N ARG A 257 0.75 -15.04 8.52
CA ARG A 257 1.62 -14.32 9.47
C ARG A 257 1.60 -14.96 10.86
N THR A 258 0.42 -15.33 11.35
CA THR A 258 0.23 -15.94 12.67
C THR A 258 0.39 -17.46 12.67
N LYS A 259 0.71 -18.06 11.50
CA LYS A 259 0.83 -19.51 11.31
C LYS A 259 -0.40 -20.31 11.76
N THR A 260 -1.57 -19.67 11.85
CA THR A 260 -2.83 -20.32 12.23
C THR A 260 -3.63 -20.80 11.02
N ARG A 261 -4.51 -21.77 11.24
CA ARG A 261 -5.49 -22.25 10.25
C ARG A 261 -6.88 -21.70 10.48
N TYR A 262 -7.10 -21.02 11.59
CA TYR A 262 -8.39 -20.54 12.05
C TYR A 262 -8.26 -19.12 12.55
N LEU A 263 -9.25 -18.29 12.23
CA LEU A 263 -9.41 -16.95 12.79
C LEU A 263 -10.79 -16.82 13.40
N LEU A 264 -10.86 -16.20 14.57
CA LEU A 264 -12.12 -15.72 15.11
C LEU A 264 -12.57 -14.49 14.31
N ILE A 265 -13.86 -14.37 14.09
CA ILE A 265 -14.46 -13.19 13.46
C ILE A 265 -15.01 -12.32 14.58
N GLU A 266 -14.52 -11.08 14.61
CA GLU A 266 -14.83 -10.11 15.65
C GLU A 266 -15.63 -8.94 15.10
N LYS A 267 -16.61 -8.49 15.89
CA LYS A 267 -17.32 -7.24 15.65
C LYS A 267 -17.59 -6.57 16.99
N ASP A 268 -17.19 -5.31 17.12
CA ASP A 268 -17.45 -4.46 18.30
C ASP A 268 -17.04 -5.12 19.64
N GLY A 269 -15.96 -5.93 19.63
CA GLY A 269 -15.46 -6.65 20.80
C GLY A 269 -16.12 -8.00 21.07
N GLU A 270 -17.09 -8.43 20.24
CA GLU A 270 -17.76 -9.73 20.35
C GLU A 270 -17.29 -10.67 19.22
N TYR A 271 -17.16 -11.97 19.53
CA TYR A 271 -16.83 -12.97 18.56
C TYR A 271 -18.08 -13.60 17.96
N LEU A 272 -18.28 -13.39 16.65
CA LEU A 272 -19.45 -13.85 15.92
C LEU A 272 -19.35 -15.31 15.45
N GLY A 273 -18.12 -15.79 15.19
CA GLY A 273 -17.88 -17.11 14.62
C GLY A 273 -16.40 -17.31 14.34
N PHE A 274 -16.07 -18.34 13.59
CA PHE A 274 -14.72 -18.59 13.12
C PHE A 274 -14.68 -19.03 11.66
N ILE A 275 -13.55 -18.77 11.00
CA ILE A 275 -13.33 -19.16 9.61
C ILE A 275 -12.03 -19.97 9.50
N SER A 276 -12.06 -21.01 8.65
CA SER A 276 -10.88 -21.83 8.38
C SER A 276 -10.18 -21.40 7.10
N ARG A 277 -8.85 -21.58 7.06
CA ARG A 277 -8.05 -21.35 5.86
C ARG A 277 -8.56 -22.15 4.64
N ASN A 278 -8.97 -23.41 4.85
CA ASN A 278 -9.48 -24.24 3.77
C ASN A 278 -10.79 -23.70 3.18
N LYS A 279 -11.70 -23.16 4.00
CA LYS A 279 -12.93 -22.51 3.51
C LYS A 279 -12.58 -21.31 2.66
N LEU A 280 -11.70 -20.44 3.12
CA LEU A 280 -11.26 -19.26 2.34
C LEU A 280 -10.59 -19.65 1.02
N LEU A 281 -9.78 -20.70 1.01
CA LEU A 281 -9.08 -21.17 -0.20
C LEU A 281 -10.03 -21.86 -1.18
N SER A 282 -11.05 -22.60 -0.71
CA SER A 282 -12.02 -23.26 -1.59
C SER A 282 -12.94 -22.29 -2.34
N GLU A 283 -13.14 -21.09 -1.79
CA GLU A 283 -13.90 -20.01 -2.43
C GLU A 283 -13.11 -19.33 -3.58
N GLN A 284 -11.82 -19.65 -3.77
CA GLN A 284 -10.91 -18.92 -4.66
C GLN A 284 -10.15 -19.86 -5.60
N GLY A 285 -10.74 -20.25 -6.70
CA GLY A 285 -10.17 -21.23 -7.65
C GLY A 285 -8.85 -20.87 -8.37
N GLN A 286 -8.35 -19.61 -8.34
CA GLN A 286 -7.04 -19.17 -8.88
C GLN A 286 -6.48 -18.00 -8.06
N SER A 287 -6.03 -18.26 -6.83
CA SER A 287 -5.58 -17.21 -5.92
C SER A 287 -4.05 -17.13 -5.84
N PRO A 288 -3.45 -15.91 -5.72
CA PRO A 288 -2.07 -15.72 -5.29
C PRO A 288 -1.69 -16.48 -4.03
N LEU A 289 -2.68 -16.86 -3.23
CA LEU A 289 -2.53 -17.62 -2.00
C LEU A 289 -2.15 -19.07 -2.23
N LEU A 290 -2.71 -19.71 -3.27
CA LEU A 290 -2.26 -21.05 -3.69
C LEU A 290 -0.80 -21.00 -4.16
N PHE A 291 -0.40 -19.88 -4.77
CA PHE A 291 0.98 -19.65 -5.13
C PHE A 291 1.88 -19.52 -3.89
N ILE A 292 1.53 -18.70 -2.90
CA ILE A 292 2.27 -18.58 -1.64
C ILE A 292 2.36 -19.93 -0.92
N LEU A 293 1.27 -20.71 -0.92
CA LEU A 293 1.30 -22.08 -0.39
C LEU A 293 2.29 -22.96 -1.13
N SER A 294 2.33 -22.87 -2.45
CA SER A 294 3.27 -23.65 -3.26
C SER A 294 4.74 -23.24 -2.99
N VAL A 295 5.00 -21.97 -2.69
CA VAL A 295 6.33 -21.50 -2.24
C VAL A 295 6.68 -22.11 -0.88
N LYS A 296 5.73 -22.15 0.08
CA LYS A 296 5.93 -22.82 1.37
C LYS A 296 6.24 -24.32 1.26
N GLN A 297 5.71 -24.98 0.24
CA GLN A 297 5.92 -26.41 0.00
C GLN A 297 7.17 -26.71 -0.83
N ALA A 298 7.85 -25.73 -1.40
CA ALA A 298 9.06 -25.92 -2.18
C ALA A 298 10.17 -26.58 -1.35
N PHE A 299 10.88 -27.56 -1.94
CA PHE A 299 11.88 -28.38 -1.24
C PHE A 299 13.32 -28.05 -1.63
N SER A 300 13.54 -27.28 -2.69
CA SER A 300 14.89 -26.97 -3.20
C SER A 300 15.03 -25.50 -3.60
N THR A 301 16.28 -25.02 -3.61
CA THR A 301 16.64 -23.68 -4.08
C THR A 301 16.20 -23.45 -5.53
N ASP A 302 16.33 -24.45 -6.40
CA ASP A 302 15.88 -24.38 -7.80
C ASP A 302 14.36 -24.24 -7.93
N GLU A 303 13.61 -24.89 -7.05
CA GLU A 303 12.17 -24.73 -7.03
C GLU A 303 11.78 -23.34 -6.53
N LEU A 304 12.41 -22.82 -5.49
CA LEU A 304 12.22 -21.46 -5.00
C LEU A 304 12.55 -20.44 -6.09
N LYS A 305 13.63 -20.65 -6.86
CA LYS A 305 13.98 -19.82 -8.01
C LYS A 305 12.87 -19.77 -9.05
N ARG A 306 12.37 -20.92 -9.50
CA ARG A 306 11.24 -20.98 -10.46
C ARG A 306 9.99 -20.29 -9.93
N LYS A 307 9.71 -20.39 -8.62
CA LYS A 307 8.59 -19.67 -8.01
C LYS A 307 8.82 -18.16 -8.04
N TRP A 308 10.02 -17.71 -7.69
CA TRP A 308 10.35 -16.29 -7.76
C TRP A 308 10.25 -15.74 -9.20
N GLU A 309 10.76 -16.46 -10.18
CA GLU A 309 10.64 -16.11 -11.61
C GLU A 309 9.19 -16.02 -12.12
N SER A 310 8.22 -16.60 -11.41
CA SER A 310 6.79 -16.53 -11.74
C SER A 310 6.08 -15.31 -11.12
N VAL A 311 6.70 -14.62 -10.16
CA VAL A 311 6.09 -13.47 -9.46
C VAL A 311 5.71 -12.33 -10.41
N PRO A 312 6.51 -11.95 -11.42
CA PRO A 312 6.14 -10.89 -12.37
C PRO A 312 4.82 -11.16 -13.10
N GLN A 313 4.55 -12.41 -13.46
CA GLN A 313 3.29 -12.80 -14.10
C GLN A 313 2.09 -12.59 -13.16
N ILE A 314 2.24 -12.94 -11.88
CA ILE A 314 1.19 -12.77 -10.88
C ILE A 314 0.94 -11.28 -10.65
N VAL A 315 2.01 -10.49 -10.52
CA VAL A 315 1.94 -9.03 -10.38
C VAL A 315 1.21 -8.39 -11.57
N ALA A 316 1.57 -8.77 -12.79
CA ALA A 316 0.89 -8.29 -14.00
C ALA A 316 -0.60 -8.61 -13.97
N GLN A 317 -0.97 -9.86 -13.66
CA GLN A 317 -2.38 -10.27 -13.58
C GLN A 317 -3.17 -9.52 -12.51
N LEU A 318 -2.56 -9.23 -11.35
CA LEU A 318 -3.20 -8.46 -10.28
C LEU A 318 -3.44 -7.02 -10.69
N LEU A 319 -2.43 -6.37 -11.27
CA LEU A 319 -2.53 -4.98 -11.73
C LEU A 319 -3.52 -4.83 -12.89
N ASP A 320 -3.54 -5.76 -13.84
CA ASP A 320 -4.49 -5.76 -14.97
C ASP A 320 -5.94 -5.94 -14.50
N ARG A 321 -6.14 -6.60 -13.35
CA ARG A 321 -7.45 -6.72 -12.70
C ARG A 321 -7.79 -5.51 -11.81
N GLY A 322 -6.95 -4.49 -11.75
CA GLY A 322 -7.16 -3.29 -10.94
C GLY A 322 -6.91 -3.48 -9.44
N VAL A 323 -6.16 -4.52 -9.05
CA VAL A 323 -5.79 -4.73 -7.63
C VAL A 323 -4.88 -3.60 -7.16
N TYR A 324 -5.19 -3.07 -6.00
CA TYR A 324 -4.49 -1.95 -5.39
C TYR A 324 -3.01 -2.26 -5.11
N ALA A 325 -2.12 -1.31 -5.39
CA ALA A 325 -0.67 -1.53 -5.32
C ALA A 325 -0.18 -1.98 -3.94
N ALA A 326 -0.81 -1.52 -2.85
CA ALA A 326 -0.50 -1.98 -1.50
C ALA A 326 -0.67 -3.50 -1.34
N ILE A 327 -1.74 -4.06 -1.92
CA ILE A 327 -2.02 -5.50 -1.89
C ILE A 327 -0.98 -6.25 -2.73
N VAL A 328 -0.63 -5.70 -3.89
CA VAL A 328 0.40 -6.30 -4.75
C VAL A 328 1.75 -6.33 -4.02
N ASN A 329 2.14 -5.26 -3.33
CA ASN A 329 3.34 -5.24 -2.48
C ASN A 329 3.28 -6.28 -1.36
N GLN A 330 2.11 -6.46 -0.72
CA GLN A 330 1.95 -7.50 0.32
C GLN A 330 2.13 -8.91 -0.24
N VAL A 331 1.64 -9.18 -1.45
CA VAL A 331 1.86 -10.47 -2.13
C VAL A 331 3.36 -10.68 -2.40
N ILE A 332 4.04 -9.70 -3.00
CA ILE A 332 5.48 -9.76 -3.26
C ILE A 332 6.25 -10.01 -1.96
N THR A 333 5.97 -9.22 -0.91
CA THR A 333 6.62 -9.33 0.40
C THR A 333 6.37 -10.70 1.05
N THR A 334 5.14 -11.23 0.99
CA THR A 334 4.83 -12.53 1.58
C THR A 334 5.59 -13.66 0.88
N VAL A 335 5.77 -13.55 -0.43
CA VAL A 335 6.58 -14.50 -1.21
C VAL A 335 8.05 -14.37 -0.85
N SER A 336 8.62 -13.16 -0.86
CA SER A 336 10.04 -12.94 -0.53
C SER A 336 10.37 -13.36 0.90
N ASP A 337 9.54 -13.00 1.88
CA ASP A 337 9.70 -13.43 3.28
C ASP A 337 9.66 -14.96 3.41
N THR A 338 8.73 -15.62 2.72
CA THR A 338 8.64 -17.08 2.74
C THR A 338 9.89 -17.73 2.17
N ILE A 339 10.43 -17.19 1.08
CA ILE A 339 11.69 -17.66 0.47
C ILE A 339 12.85 -17.44 1.43
N ALA A 340 12.99 -16.25 1.99
CA ALA A 340 14.08 -15.92 2.91
C ALA A 340 14.05 -16.82 4.17
N ILE A 341 12.88 -17.03 4.78
CA ILE A 341 12.73 -17.94 5.93
C ILE A 341 13.18 -19.37 5.57
N LYS A 342 12.78 -19.88 4.40
CA LYS A 342 13.19 -21.23 3.95
C LYS A 342 14.69 -21.35 3.73
N VAL A 343 15.31 -20.33 3.15
CA VAL A 343 16.77 -20.26 2.97
C VAL A 343 17.47 -20.25 4.33
N ILE A 344 17.01 -19.39 5.25
CA ILE A 344 17.54 -19.33 6.62
C ILE A 344 17.45 -20.69 7.32
N GLU A 345 16.28 -21.34 7.26
CA GLU A 345 16.08 -22.67 7.85
C GLU A 345 16.95 -23.76 7.19
N SER A 346 17.20 -23.65 5.88
CA SER A 346 18.10 -24.57 5.18
C SER A 346 19.55 -24.41 5.64
N VAL A 347 20.03 -23.17 5.70
CA VAL A 347 21.40 -22.89 6.15
C VAL A 347 21.62 -23.30 7.61
N ILE A 348 20.63 -23.08 8.50
CA ILE A 348 20.71 -23.56 9.89
C ILE A 348 20.82 -25.08 9.96
N ARG A 349 20.08 -25.83 9.11
CA ARG A 349 20.20 -27.30 9.06
C ARG A 349 21.57 -27.76 8.59
N GLU A 350 22.19 -27.03 7.68
CA GLU A 350 23.50 -27.34 7.11
C GLU A 350 24.65 -27.00 8.06
N MET A 351 24.57 -25.84 8.74
CA MET A 351 25.62 -25.35 9.65
C MET A 351 25.48 -25.86 11.10
N GLY A 352 24.32 -26.38 11.47
CA GLY A 352 23.98 -26.69 12.84
C GLY A 352 23.33 -25.51 13.58
N PRO A 353 22.89 -25.71 14.84
CA PRO A 353 22.16 -24.73 15.61
C PRO A 353 23.01 -23.47 15.89
N PRO A 354 22.42 -22.26 15.81
CA PRO A 354 23.12 -21.03 16.15
C PRO A 354 23.65 -21.03 17.59
N PRO A 355 24.88 -20.52 17.82
CA PRO A 355 25.50 -20.51 19.15
C PRO A 355 24.89 -19.48 20.10
N ALA A 356 24.01 -18.61 19.61
CA ALA A 356 23.32 -17.56 20.37
C ALA A 356 21.92 -17.33 19.79
N LYS A 357 20.99 -16.83 20.62
CA LYS A 357 19.72 -16.31 20.13
C LYS A 357 19.98 -15.12 19.20
N PHE A 358 19.25 -15.04 18.13
CA PHE A 358 19.43 -13.99 17.13
C PHE A 358 18.12 -13.58 16.47
N ALA A 359 18.11 -12.39 15.90
CA ALA A 359 17.06 -11.92 15.01
C ALA A 359 17.69 -11.57 13.65
N PHE A 360 17.13 -12.16 12.58
CA PHE A 360 17.41 -11.74 11.22
C PHE A 360 16.41 -10.66 10.85
N MET A 361 16.89 -9.49 10.50
CA MET A 361 16.05 -8.36 10.09
C MET A 361 16.32 -7.95 8.66
N VAL A 362 15.27 -7.46 8.00
CA VAL A 362 15.32 -6.87 6.67
C VAL A 362 15.13 -5.37 6.76
N LEU A 363 15.71 -4.63 5.82
CA LEU A 363 15.87 -3.18 5.88
C LEU A 363 15.25 -2.51 4.64
N GLY A 364 15.19 -1.18 4.64
CA GLY A 364 14.82 -0.40 3.47
C GLY A 364 13.45 -0.75 2.91
N SER A 365 13.32 -0.93 1.60
CA SER A 365 12.03 -1.28 0.97
C SER A 365 11.51 -2.64 1.39
N GLU A 366 12.38 -3.59 1.70
CA GLU A 366 12.02 -4.92 2.23
C GLU A 366 11.49 -4.79 3.66
N GLY A 367 12.17 -4.03 4.50
CA GLY A 367 11.74 -3.70 5.86
C GLY A 367 10.36 -3.04 5.86
N ARG A 368 10.10 -2.11 4.95
CA ARG A 368 8.82 -1.41 4.81
C ARG A 368 7.71 -2.23 4.17
N LYS A 369 7.95 -3.45 3.70
CA LYS A 369 7.00 -4.27 2.92
C LYS A 369 6.56 -3.59 1.61
N GLU A 370 7.47 -2.89 0.97
CA GLU A 370 7.25 -2.09 -0.23
C GLU A 370 8.15 -2.55 -1.39
N GLN A 371 8.56 -3.80 -1.35
CA GLN A 371 9.37 -4.41 -2.41
C GLN A 371 8.65 -4.36 -3.74
N THR A 372 9.44 -4.24 -4.80
CA THR A 372 8.98 -4.31 -6.19
C THR A 372 9.65 -5.47 -6.91
N LEU A 373 9.43 -5.60 -8.22
CA LEU A 373 10.08 -6.65 -9.02
C LEU A 373 11.58 -6.40 -9.24
N LYS A 374 12.06 -5.17 -9.01
CA LYS A 374 13.48 -4.86 -8.89
C LYS A 374 13.83 -4.82 -7.41
N THR A 375 14.36 -5.91 -6.90
CA THR A 375 14.72 -6.06 -5.48
C THR A 375 16.17 -6.47 -5.32
N ASP A 376 16.78 -5.96 -4.28
CA ASP A 376 18.09 -6.31 -3.77
C ASP A 376 17.96 -6.79 -2.32
N GLN A 377 19.03 -7.32 -1.76
CA GLN A 377 19.06 -7.81 -0.39
C GLN A 377 19.52 -6.70 0.54
N ASP A 378 18.61 -6.21 1.38
CA ASP A 378 18.93 -5.29 2.47
C ASP A 378 18.62 -5.97 3.81
N ASN A 379 19.65 -6.45 4.53
CA ASN A 379 19.43 -7.22 5.75
C ASN A 379 20.55 -7.06 6.78
N ALA A 380 20.27 -7.45 8.02
CA ALA A 380 21.23 -7.42 9.12
C ALA A 380 20.90 -8.49 10.17
N ILE A 381 21.88 -8.79 11.04
CA ILE A 381 21.71 -9.73 12.14
C ILE A 381 22.00 -9.03 13.46
N ILE A 382 21.09 -9.25 14.42
CA ILE A 382 21.29 -8.90 15.83
C ILE A 382 21.29 -10.21 16.62
N TYR A 383 22.30 -10.43 17.44
CA TYR A 383 22.34 -11.57 18.35
C TYR A 383 22.46 -11.12 19.80
N GLU A 384 22.08 -11.98 20.74
CA GLU A 384 22.19 -11.73 22.17
C GLU A 384 23.67 -11.54 22.60
N ASP A 385 23.89 -10.73 23.62
CA ASP A 385 25.23 -10.54 24.16
C ASP A 385 25.76 -11.83 24.80
N LYS A 386 26.98 -12.19 24.46
CA LYS A 386 27.71 -13.33 25.03
C LYS A 386 28.95 -12.88 25.79
N ALA A 387 29.43 -13.71 26.71
CA ALA A 387 30.65 -13.49 27.40
C ALA A 387 31.82 -13.23 26.46
N ASN A 388 32.79 -12.42 26.85
CA ASN A 388 33.88 -11.96 25.97
C ASN A 388 34.66 -13.11 25.31
N GLU A 389 34.86 -14.20 26.01
CA GLU A 389 35.55 -15.41 25.56
C GLU A 389 34.90 -16.13 24.37
N HIS A 390 33.57 -15.97 24.17
CA HIS A 390 32.84 -16.59 23.06
C HIS A 390 32.45 -15.60 21.96
N ARG A 391 32.80 -14.33 22.11
CA ARG A 391 32.32 -13.28 21.20
C ARG A 391 32.78 -13.46 19.77
N GLU A 392 34.04 -13.81 19.55
CA GLU A 392 34.61 -13.98 18.21
C GLU A 392 34.05 -15.25 17.52
N GLU A 393 33.86 -16.33 18.27
CA GLU A 393 33.27 -17.57 17.75
C GLU A 393 31.81 -17.34 17.28
N VAL A 394 30.99 -16.69 18.10
CA VAL A 394 29.60 -16.33 17.78
C VAL A 394 29.54 -15.42 16.56
N ARG A 395 30.41 -14.42 16.49
CA ARG A 395 30.48 -13.51 15.36
C ARG A 395 30.89 -14.22 14.07
N ALA A 396 31.90 -15.08 14.12
CA ALA A 396 32.36 -15.86 12.98
C ALA A 396 31.25 -16.77 12.43
N TYR A 397 30.50 -17.45 13.31
CA TYR A 397 29.34 -18.25 12.91
C TYR A 397 28.32 -17.41 12.16
N PHE A 398 27.88 -16.26 12.71
CA PHE A 398 26.85 -15.45 12.07
C PHE A 398 27.31 -14.79 10.77
N LEU A 399 28.58 -14.45 10.61
CA LEU A 399 29.11 -13.95 9.33
C LEU A 399 29.12 -15.04 8.25
N GLN A 400 29.52 -16.27 8.60
CA GLN A 400 29.47 -17.40 7.69
C GLN A 400 28.02 -17.75 7.33
N PHE A 401 27.13 -17.78 8.31
CA PHE A 401 25.70 -17.99 8.15
C PHE A 401 25.10 -16.94 7.21
N ALA A 402 25.37 -15.66 7.43
CA ALA A 402 24.88 -14.57 6.61
C ALA A 402 25.39 -14.67 5.14
N THR A 403 26.64 -15.07 4.96
CA THR A 403 27.21 -15.29 3.62
C THR A 403 26.46 -16.40 2.88
N GLN A 404 26.23 -17.55 3.51
CA GLN A 404 25.50 -18.66 2.88
C GLN A 404 24.04 -18.30 2.57
N VAL A 405 23.36 -17.58 3.50
CA VAL A 405 22.00 -17.08 3.25
C VAL A 405 21.97 -16.13 2.06
N SER A 406 22.90 -15.18 2.01
CA SER A 406 22.97 -14.20 0.91
C SER A 406 23.27 -14.84 -0.43
N ASP A 407 24.15 -15.84 -0.49
CA ASP A 407 24.52 -16.55 -1.72
C ASP A 407 23.33 -17.38 -2.24
N GLN A 408 22.59 -18.06 -1.36
CA GLN A 408 21.41 -18.81 -1.74
C GLN A 408 20.29 -17.87 -2.23
N LEU A 409 20.05 -16.75 -1.55
CA LEU A 409 19.10 -15.74 -1.99
C LEU A 409 19.47 -15.15 -3.35
N ASN A 410 20.76 -14.88 -3.58
CA ASN A 410 21.25 -14.41 -4.88
C ASN A 410 21.01 -15.43 -5.99
N THR A 411 21.22 -16.71 -5.72
CA THR A 411 20.95 -17.80 -6.66
C THR A 411 19.46 -17.88 -7.04
N ILE A 412 18.57 -17.56 -6.11
CA ILE A 412 17.11 -17.53 -6.32
C ILE A 412 16.70 -16.32 -7.17
N GLY A 413 17.43 -15.20 -7.08
CA GLY A 413 17.15 -14.00 -7.88
C GLY A 413 17.09 -12.69 -7.08
N PHE A 414 17.49 -12.70 -5.81
CA PHE A 414 17.63 -11.50 -5.00
C PHE A 414 19.06 -10.96 -5.13
N SER A 415 19.23 -9.90 -5.89
CA SER A 415 20.57 -9.33 -6.15
C SER A 415 21.25 -8.85 -4.86
N TYR A 416 22.58 -8.92 -4.82
CA TYR A 416 23.32 -8.30 -3.73
C TYR A 416 23.10 -6.78 -3.70
N CYS A 417 23.01 -6.22 -2.49
CA CYS A 417 22.94 -4.77 -2.30
C CYS A 417 24.26 -4.11 -2.68
N THR A 418 24.22 -3.20 -3.67
CA THR A 418 25.41 -2.44 -4.11
C THR A 418 25.94 -1.48 -3.03
N GLY A 419 25.08 -1.06 -2.07
CA GLY A 419 25.46 -0.25 -0.92
C GLY A 419 26.11 -1.04 0.21
N GLY A 420 26.12 -2.38 0.14
CA GLY A 420 26.70 -3.25 1.16
C GLY A 420 25.91 -3.33 2.46
N TYR A 421 24.60 -3.01 2.45
CA TYR A 421 23.71 -3.14 3.60
C TYR A 421 23.20 -4.58 3.75
N MET A 422 24.12 -5.51 3.95
CA MET A 422 23.84 -6.93 4.03
C MET A 422 24.50 -7.55 5.26
N ALA A 423 23.84 -8.52 5.89
CA ALA A 423 24.34 -9.20 7.09
C ALA A 423 25.73 -9.88 6.90
N GLN A 424 26.08 -10.30 5.67
CA GLN A 424 27.41 -10.79 5.37
C GLN A 424 28.52 -9.73 5.53
N ASN A 425 28.17 -8.44 5.51
CA ASN A 425 29.10 -7.37 5.82
C ASN A 425 29.28 -7.31 7.35
N PRO A 426 30.53 -7.40 7.87
CA PRO A 426 30.79 -7.39 9.31
C PRO A 426 30.26 -6.16 10.07
N LYS A 427 29.92 -5.07 9.37
CA LYS A 427 29.32 -3.87 9.95
C LYS A 427 27.86 -4.08 10.39
N TRP A 428 27.18 -5.08 9.86
CA TRP A 428 25.73 -5.26 10.04
C TRP A 428 25.36 -6.58 10.74
N THR A 429 26.36 -7.25 11.34
CA THR A 429 26.18 -8.46 12.15
C THR A 429 26.87 -8.29 13.48
N HIS A 430 26.08 -7.95 14.50
CA HIS A 430 26.58 -7.60 15.83
C HIS A 430 25.63 -8.04 16.94
N SER A 431 26.15 -8.00 18.18
CA SER A 431 25.34 -8.17 19.38
C SER A 431 24.40 -6.98 19.61
N LEU A 432 23.36 -7.20 20.41
CA LEU A 432 22.35 -6.18 20.71
C LEU A 432 22.96 -4.93 21.36
N SER A 433 23.92 -5.09 22.30
CA SER A 433 24.58 -3.95 22.94
C SER A 433 25.40 -3.12 21.94
N HIS A 434 26.00 -3.77 20.93
CA HIS A 434 26.71 -3.07 19.87
C HIS A 434 25.73 -2.31 18.94
N TRP A 435 24.62 -2.91 18.61
CA TRP A 435 23.57 -2.24 17.83
C TRP A 435 23.00 -1.02 18.55
N LYS A 436 22.74 -1.13 19.88
CA LYS A 436 22.31 0.02 20.70
C LYS A 436 23.33 1.17 20.63
N LYS A 437 24.63 0.87 20.75
CA LYS A 437 25.71 1.88 20.61
C LYS A 437 25.76 2.50 19.22
N ASN A 438 25.55 1.71 18.15
CA ASN A 438 25.52 2.24 16.81
C ASN A 438 24.38 3.25 16.64
N TYR A 439 23.16 2.90 17.05
CA TYR A 439 22.02 3.82 16.98
C TYR A 439 22.24 5.08 17.84
N GLU A 440 22.76 4.92 19.06
CA GLU A 440 23.08 6.05 19.94
C GLU A 440 24.08 7.01 19.28
N SER A 441 25.19 6.49 18.74
CA SER A 441 26.18 7.29 18.01
C SER A 441 25.56 7.98 16.79
N TRP A 442 24.79 7.27 15.98
CA TRP A 442 24.15 7.85 14.82
C TRP A 442 23.15 8.96 15.16
N MET A 443 22.39 8.80 16.24
CA MET A 443 21.37 9.76 16.66
C MET A 443 22.01 11.02 17.26
N HIS A 444 23.08 10.89 18.07
CA HIS A 444 23.72 12.01 18.73
C HIS A 444 24.79 12.70 17.87
N GLU A 445 25.57 11.93 17.11
CA GLU A 445 26.64 12.44 16.25
C GLU A 445 26.15 12.79 14.83
N SER A 446 24.84 12.95 14.66
CA SER A 446 24.19 13.15 13.36
C SER A 446 24.98 14.05 12.42
N VAL A 447 25.53 13.47 11.35
CA VAL A 447 26.14 14.15 10.23
C VAL A 447 25.46 13.70 8.93
N PRO A 448 25.50 14.49 7.83
CA PRO A 448 24.77 14.16 6.62
C PRO A 448 24.99 12.72 6.12
N GLU A 449 26.23 12.25 6.18
CA GLU A 449 26.63 10.91 5.70
C GLU A 449 26.04 9.78 6.56
N THR A 450 25.99 9.96 7.87
CA THR A 450 25.42 8.95 8.79
C THR A 450 23.91 8.94 8.74
N VAL A 451 23.26 10.09 8.55
CA VAL A 451 21.79 10.19 8.50
C VAL A 451 21.19 9.42 7.32
N MET A 452 21.87 9.41 6.18
CA MET A 452 21.42 8.62 5.02
C MET A 452 21.48 7.11 5.32
N GLN A 453 22.51 6.65 6.05
CA GLN A 453 22.62 5.27 6.54
C GLN A 453 21.52 4.95 7.56
N ILE A 454 21.37 5.82 8.57
CA ILE A 454 20.36 5.69 9.63
C ILE A 454 18.97 5.51 9.05
N SER A 455 18.59 6.30 8.04
CA SER A 455 17.26 6.24 7.42
C SER A 455 16.90 4.84 6.94
N THR A 456 17.87 4.06 6.46
CA THR A 456 17.67 2.67 6.06
C THR A 456 17.42 1.76 7.27
N PHE A 457 18.14 1.97 8.37
CA PHE A 457 18.03 1.12 9.57
C PHE A 457 16.80 1.42 10.42
N PHE A 458 16.22 2.61 10.36
CA PHE A 458 14.89 2.87 10.96
C PHE A 458 13.75 2.18 10.21
N ASP A 459 13.96 1.71 9.00
CA ASP A 459 13.01 0.90 8.25
C ASP A 459 13.28 -0.61 8.44
N CYS A 460 13.74 -1.03 9.62
CA CYS A 460 14.00 -2.42 9.91
C CYS A 460 12.75 -3.20 10.31
N ARG A 461 12.72 -4.48 9.94
CA ARG A 461 11.65 -5.41 10.28
C ARG A 461 12.21 -6.80 10.59
N TYR A 462 11.70 -7.40 11.65
CA TYR A 462 11.94 -8.80 12.00
C TYR A 462 11.42 -9.75 10.91
N ILE A 463 12.19 -10.81 10.62
CA ILE A 463 11.79 -11.87 9.69
C ILE A 463 11.95 -13.28 10.29
N TYR A 464 13.03 -13.53 11.04
CA TYR A 464 13.33 -14.85 11.60
C TYR A 464 14.13 -14.77 12.90
N GLY A 465 13.95 -15.78 13.76
CA GLY A 465 14.67 -15.93 15.04
C GLY A 465 13.87 -15.43 16.24
N GLU A 466 14.49 -14.68 17.15
CA GLU A 466 13.88 -14.17 18.39
C GLU A 466 13.39 -12.73 18.22
N GLU A 467 12.07 -12.57 18.07
CA GLU A 467 11.45 -11.24 17.90
C GLU A 467 11.66 -10.32 19.09
N SER A 468 11.83 -10.88 20.31
CA SER A 468 12.09 -10.13 21.54
C SER A 468 13.34 -9.23 21.45
N ILE A 469 14.35 -9.63 20.68
CA ILE A 469 15.58 -8.84 20.47
C ILE A 469 15.24 -7.52 19.72
N ILE A 470 14.38 -7.59 18.71
CA ILE A 470 13.94 -6.38 17.97
C ILE A 470 13.06 -5.49 18.84
N LYS A 471 12.17 -6.09 19.65
CA LYS A 471 11.33 -5.32 20.60
C LYS A 471 12.18 -4.59 21.63
N GLU A 472 13.23 -5.23 22.16
CA GLU A 472 14.15 -4.59 23.09
C GLU A 472 14.93 -3.43 22.44
N LEU A 473 15.32 -3.58 21.17
CA LEU A 473 15.93 -2.47 20.43
C LEU A 473 14.93 -1.32 20.22
N GLN A 474 13.67 -1.62 19.90
CA GLN A 474 12.63 -0.60 19.73
C GLN A 474 12.35 0.17 21.02
N VAL A 475 12.30 -0.51 22.17
CA VAL A 475 12.17 0.14 23.49
C VAL A 475 13.33 1.10 23.71
N PHE A 476 14.56 0.64 23.50
CA PHE A 476 15.74 1.50 23.61
C PHE A 476 15.67 2.74 22.69
N LEU A 477 15.24 2.56 21.43
CA LEU A 477 15.10 3.68 20.50
C LEU A 477 14.01 4.66 20.94
N SER A 478 12.90 4.16 21.51
CA SER A 478 11.85 5.01 22.06
C SER A 478 12.38 5.87 23.21
N GLU A 479 13.13 5.27 24.15
CA GLU A 479 13.76 5.98 25.26
C GLU A 479 14.74 7.06 24.77
N GLN A 480 15.54 6.77 23.74
CA GLN A 480 16.45 7.75 23.16
C GLN A 480 15.70 8.93 22.51
N LEU A 481 14.57 8.66 21.84
CA LEU A 481 13.75 9.66 21.15
C LEU A 481 12.91 10.53 22.10
N GLU A 482 12.85 10.23 23.40
CA GLU A 482 12.28 11.14 24.41
C GLU A 482 13.12 12.42 24.57
N ASN A 483 14.41 12.35 24.25
CA ASN A 483 15.29 13.51 24.27
C ASN A 483 15.10 14.35 23.00
N PRO A 484 15.24 15.69 23.09
CA PRO A 484 15.24 16.54 21.92
C PRO A 484 16.36 16.17 20.94
N MET A 485 16.00 15.72 19.74
CA MET A 485 16.93 15.28 18.69
C MET A 485 16.87 16.24 17.48
N GLU A 486 16.89 17.55 17.73
CA GLU A 486 16.72 18.59 16.69
C GLU A 486 17.70 18.42 15.52
N ARG A 487 18.96 18.13 15.84
CA ARG A 487 20.00 17.93 14.82
C ARG A 487 19.72 16.71 13.94
N LEU A 488 19.30 15.59 14.53
CA LEU A 488 18.91 14.38 13.79
C LEU A 488 17.78 14.71 12.82
N PHE A 489 16.68 15.28 13.31
CA PHE A 489 15.52 15.58 12.48
C PHE A 489 15.81 16.67 11.43
N HIS A 490 16.67 17.63 11.72
CA HIS A 490 17.13 18.60 10.74
C HIS A 490 17.83 17.92 9.53
N PHE A 491 18.76 17.00 9.79
CA PHE A 491 19.46 16.30 8.69
C PHE A 491 18.57 15.27 7.99
N MET A 492 17.69 14.59 8.71
CA MET A 492 16.69 13.71 8.09
C MET A 492 15.75 14.49 7.17
N ALA A 493 15.31 15.69 7.57
CA ALA A 493 14.50 16.56 6.74
C ALA A 493 15.28 17.03 5.51
N LYS A 494 16.56 17.41 5.66
CA LYS A 494 17.43 17.74 4.50
C LYS A 494 17.54 16.56 3.52
N ASN A 495 17.65 15.34 4.03
CA ASN A 495 17.67 14.15 3.18
C ASN A 495 16.34 13.98 2.41
N ALA A 496 15.19 14.20 3.06
CA ALA A 496 13.88 14.16 2.42
C ALA A 496 13.68 15.23 1.34
N LEU A 497 14.50 16.29 1.36
CA LEU A 497 14.51 17.36 0.36
C LEU A 497 15.54 17.14 -0.76
N GLN A 498 16.33 16.07 -0.71
CA GLN A 498 17.41 15.80 -1.68
C GLN A 498 16.89 15.57 -3.11
N TYR A 499 15.74 14.94 -3.24
CA TYR A 499 15.10 14.67 -4.53
C TYR A 499 13.89 15.59 -4.70
N GLU A 500 13.94 16.43 -5.72
CA GLU A 500 12.78 17.25 -6.09
C GLU A 500 11.85 16.46 -7.03
N PRO A 501 10.53 16.69 -6.95
CA PRO A 501 9.60 16.13 -7.92
C PRO A 501 9.99 16.54 -9.34
N PRO A 502 9.88 15.64 -10.33
CA PRO A 502 10.33 15.94 -11.70
C PRO A 502 9.34 16.87 -12.44
N LEU A 503 9.30 18.12 -12.02
CA LEU A 503 8.50 19.20 -12.63
C LEU A 503 9.40 20.32 -13.14
N THR A 504 9.08 20.85 -14.34
CA THR A 504 9.76 22.04 -14.83
C THR A 504 9.31 23.28 -14.04
N PRO A 505 10.22 24.24 -13.72
CA PRO A 505 9.89 25.36 -12.83
C PRO A 505 8.73 26.24 -13.32
N LEU A 506 8.71 26.60 -14.60
CA LEU A 506 7.76 27.57 -15.16
C LEU A 506 6.42 26.96 -15.58
N PHE A 507 6.45 25.80 -16.25
CA PHE A 507 5.24 25.22 -16.86
C PHE A 507 4.72 24.00 -16.13
N LYS A 508 5.37 23.58 -15.03
CA LYS A 508 5.02 22.38 -14.26
C LYS A 508 4.78 21.14 -15.15
N ASN A 509 5.54 21.03 -16.25
CA ASN A 509 5.55 19.83 -17.09
C ASN A 509 6.46 18.77 -16.47
N ILE A 510 6.21 17.48 -16.78
CA ILE A 510 7.07 16.40 -16.31
C ILE A 510 8.47 16.59 -16.90
N GLN A 511 9.44 16.79 -16.00
CA GLN A 511 10.84 16.92 -16.37
C GLN A 511 11.43 15.55 -16.66
N THR A 512 12.15 15.44 -17.79
CA THR A 512 12.78 14.21 -18.23
C THR A 512 14.28 14.39 -18.44
N PHE A 513 14.98 13.27 -18.48
CA PHE A 513 16.38 13.17 -18.90
C PHE A 513 16.54 12.00 -19.87
N LYS A 514 17.69 11.95 -20.59
CA LYS A 514 17.91 10.92 -21.60
C LYS A 514 18.65 9.72 -21.03
N VAL A 515 18.06 8.53 -21.23
CA VAL A 515 18.71 7.23 -21.03
C VAL A 515 18.57 6.45 -22.33
N ASP A 516 19.64 6.00 -22.93
CA ASP A 516 19.63 5.26 -24.21
C ASP A 516 18.76 5.93 -25.29
N LYS A 517 18.88 7.24 -25.45
CA LYS A 517 18.10 8.09 -26.38
C LYS A 517 16.59 8.21 -26.06
N LYS A 518 16.10 7.66 -24.94
CA LYS A 518 14.71 7.75 -24.50
C LYS A 518 14.58 8.86 -23.44
N GLU A 519 13.54 9.67 -23.55
CA GLU A 519 13.18 10.68 -22.55
C GLU A 519 12.42 9.99 -21.42
N VAL A 520 12.99 10.00 -20.21
CA VAL A 520 12.48 9.28 -19.03
C VAL A 520 12.55 10.12 -17.76
N PHE A 521 11.78 9.77 -16.75
CA PHE A 521 12.01 10.17 -15.36
C PHE A 521 12.18 8.95 -14.48
N ASP A 522 12.87 9.11 -13.34
CA ASP A 522 13.08 8.03 -12.36
C ASP A 522 11.94 8.06 -11.32
N ILE A 523 11.06 7.06 -11.39
CA ILE A 523 9.89 6.96 -10.51
C ILE A 523 10.29 6.66 -9.06
N LYS A 524 11.38 5.90 -8.82
CA LYS A 524 11.89 5.65 -7.46
C LYS A 524 12.31 6.97 -6.80
N LYS A 525 13.06 7.81 -7.53
CA LYS A 525 13.46 9.15 -7.04
C LYS A 525 12.26 10.04 -6.81
N ALA A 526 11.22 9.96 -7.63
CA ALA A 526 9.99 10.72 -7.44
C ALA A 526 9.18 10.27 -6.20
N MET A 527 9.26 8.99 -5.82
CA MET A 527 8.58 8.44 -4.64
C MET A 527 9.35 8.67 -3.33
N THR A 528 10.68 8.70 -3.39
CA THR A 528 11.57 8.79 -2.21
C THR A 528 11.19 9.94 -1.27
N PRO A 529 10.86 11.17 -1.75
CA PRO A 529 10.43 12.25 -0.89
C PRO A 529 9.25 11.91 0.03
N ILE A 530 8.24 11.16 -0.45
CA ILE A 530 7.10 10.75 0.37
C ILE A 530 7.58 9.83 1.49
N VAL A 531 8.39 8.81 1.17
CA VAL A 531 8.91 7.84 2.14
C VAL A 531 9.73 8.54 3.22
N ASP A 532 10.66 9.41 2.82
CA ASP A 532 11.57 10.09 3.74
C ASP A 532 10.84 11.11 4.61
N LEU A 533 9.93 11.90 4.03
CA LEU A 533 9.10 12.86 4.74
C LEU A 533 8.24 12.16 5.82
N VAL A 534 7.53 11.09 5.44
CA VAL A 534 6.68 10.32 6.36
C VAL A 534 7.52 9.68 7.47
N ARG A 535 8.74 9.21 7.16
CA ARG A 535 9.69 8.67 8.16
C ARG A 535 10.10 9.72 9.19
N VAL A 536 10.42 10.94 8.76
CA VAL A 536 10.80 12.04 9.66
C VAL A 536 9.69 12.32 10.68
N TYR A 537 8.45 12.49 10.19
CA TYR A 537 7.30 12.74 11.07
C TYR A 537 7.00 11.54 11.96
N ALA A 538 7.07 10.32 11.44
CA ALA A 538 6.81 9.11 12.21
C ALA A 538 7.80 8.96 13.36
N LEU A 539 9.10 9.06 13.10
CA LEU A 539 10.13 8.95 14.14
C LEU A 539 10.06 10.07 15.18
N LYS A 540 9.78 11.31 14.74
CA LYS A 540 9.57 12.42 15.68
C LYS A 540 8.42 12.19 16.65
N ASN A 541 7.43 11.40 16.24
CA ASN A 541 6.27 11.04 17.05
C ASN A 541 6.36 9.60 17.59
N GLN A 542 7.57 9.01 17.62
CA GLN A 542 7.84 7.65 18.14
C GLN A 542 6.97 6.55 17.50
N ILE A 543 6.64 6.71 16.22
CA ILE A 543 5.90 5.72 15.43
C ILE A 543 6.92 4.83 14.72
N PHE A 544 7.03 3.57 15.15
CA PHE A 544 7.97 2.58 14.62
C PHE A 544 7.38 1.66 13.55
N GLU A 545 6.17 1.92 13.10
CA GLU A 545 5.61 1.20 11.94
C GLU A 545 6.55 1.31 10.74
N PRO A 546 6.98 0.21 10.12
CA PRO A 546 7.92 0.31 9.00
C PRO A 546 7.27 0.77 7.70
N ASN A 547 6.02 0.37 7.41
CA ASN A 547 5.34 0.65 6.14
C ASN A 547 4.90 2.12 6.03
N THR A 548 5.14 2.74 4.87
CA THR A 548 4.81 4.15 4.62
C THR A 548 3.31 4.43 4.76
N GLY A 549 2.45 3.55 4.25
CA GLY A 549 1.00 3.71 4.38
C GLY A 549 0.50 3.57 5.82
N GLU A 550 1.04 2.63 6.60
CA GLU A 550 0.70 2.47 8.01
C GLU A 550 1.23 3.63 8.86
N ARG A 551 2.41 4.17 8.54
CA ARG A 551 2.93 5.42 9.15
C ARG A 551 1.99 6.59 8.90
N LEU A 552 1.50 6.77 7.66
CA LEU A 552 0.53 7.83 7.33
C LEU A 552 -0.76 7.70 8.12
N LYS A 553 -1.25 6.48 8.30
CA LYS A 553 -2.42 6.17 9.12
C LYS A 553 -2.18 6.55 10.59
N ALA A 554 -1.07 6.08 11.16
CA ALA A 554 -0.70 6.39 12.54
C ALA A 554 -0.49 7.89 12.78
N LEU A 555 0.12 8.62 11.82
CA LEU A 555 0.27 10.07 11.89
C LEU A 555 -1.07 10.81 11.86
N LYS A 556 -2.04 10.33 11.09
CA LYS A 556 -3.41 10.84 11.10
C LYS A 556 -4.10 10.56 12.43
N ASP A 557 -4.04 9.33 12.92
CA ASP A 557 -4.69 8.90 14.16
C ASP A 557 -4.12 9.66 15.39
N ASN A 558 -2.83 10.04 15.35
CA ASN A 558 -2.16 10.90 16.33
C ASN A 558 -2.32 12.41 16.04
N HIS A 559 -3.19 12.82 15.11
CA HIS A 559 -3.46 14.22 14.75
C HIS A 559 -2.23 15.04 14.31
N VAL A 560 -1.18 14.39 13.82
CA VAL A 560 0.01 15.05 13.25
C VAL A 560 -0.28 15.51 11.81
N PHE A 561 -1.01 14.68 11.05
CA PHE A 561 -1.54 15.02 9.73
C PHE A 561 -3.06 15.12 9.78
N THR A 562 -3.62 15.99 8.93
CA THR A 562 -5.05 16.00 8.69
C THR A 562 -5.47 14.75 7.90
N GLU A 563 -6.74 14.43 7.90
CA GLU A 563 -7.28 13.33 7.09
C GLU A 563 -7.01 13.57 5.59
N GLN A 564 -7.14 14.83 5.15
CA GLN A 564 -6.86 15.22 3.78
C GLN A 564 -5.38 14.99 3.43
N ASP A 565 -4.44 15.51 4.24
CA ASP A 565 -2.99 15.35 4.03
C ASP A 565 -2.59 13.87 3.93
N SER A 566 -3.08 13.06 4.87
CA SER A 566 -2.80 11.61 4.90
C SER A 566 -3.34 10.91 3.66
N THR A 567 -4.57 11.25 3.25
CA THR A 567 -5.23 10.64 2.08
C THR A 567 -4.49 11.02 0.79
N GLU A 568 -4.15 12.30 0.59
CA GLU A 568 -3.45 12.77 -0.61
C GLU A 568 -2.06 12.12 -0.76
N LEU A 569 -1.28 12.03 0.34
CA LEU A 569 0.02 11.38 0.31
C LEU A 569 -0.09 9.86 0.07
N LEU A 570 -1.06 9.20 0.72
CA LEU A 570 -1.28 7.77 0.58
C LEU A 570 -1.65 7.41 -0.87
N GLN A 571 -2.59 8.14 -1.46
CA GLN A 571 -3.02 7.94 -2.83
C GLN A 571 -1.90 8.24 -3.83
N SER A 572 -1.16 9.34 -3.61
CA SER A 572 0.01 9.69 -4.41
C SER A 572 1.06 8.59 -4.40
N TYR A 573 1.37 8.08 -3.21
CA TYR A 573 2.36 7.01 -3.03
C TYR A 573 1.97 5.73 -3.75
N TYR A 574 0.77 5.24 -3.54
CA TYR A 574 0.34 3.98 -4.15
C TYR A 574 0.03 4.08 -5.64
N TYR A 575 -0.34 5.27 -6.13
CA TYR A 575 -0.43 5.50 -7.58
C TYR A 575 0.94 5.35 -8.25
N LEU A 576 1.97 6.02 -7.71
CA LEU A 576 3.34 5.89 -8.20
C LEU A 576 3.84 4.44 -8.09
N MET A 577 3.55 3.75 -6.97
CA MET A 577 3.89 2.35 -6.77
C MET A 577 3.23 1.45 -7.82
N GLY A 578 1.95 1.64 -8.10
CA GLY A 578 1.22 0.88 -9.12
C GLY A 578 1.80 1.08 -10.53
N LEU A 579 2.14 2.33 -10.87
CA LEU A 579 2.79 2.65 -12.14
C LEU A 579 4.18 2.01 -12.25
N ARG A 580 4.95 2.03 -11.17
CA ARG A 580 6.28 1.40 -11.08
C ARG A 580 6.20 -0.12 -11.28
N LEU A 581 5.33 -0.78 -10.54
CA LEU A 581 5.11 -2.22 -10.64
C LEU A 581 4.62 -2.65 -12.03
N LYS A 582 3.70 -1.87 -12.60
CA LYS A 582 3.19 -2.12 -13.96
C LYS A 582 4.31 -2.01 -15.01
N THR A 583 5.14 -0.98 -14.92
CA THR A 583 6.25 -0.80 -15.86
C THR A 583 7.27 -1.93 -15.71
N GLN A 584 7.65 -2.29 -14.49
CA GLN A 584 8.59 -3.39 -14.23
C GLN A 584 8.06 -4.74 -14.72
N SER A 585 6.77 -5.03 -14.51
CA SER A 585 6.18 -6.27 -15.00
C SER A 585 6.15 -6.33 -16.53
N GLN A 586 5.89 -5.20 -17.20
CA GLN A 586 5.95 -5.11 -18.67
C GLN A 586 7.37 -5.32 -19.19
N GLN A 587 8.37 -4.70 -18.57
CA GLN A 587 9.78 -4.90 -18.94
C GLN A 587 10.20 -6.37 -18.87
N ILE A 588 9.81 -7.09 -17.82
CA ILE A 588 10.15 -8.51 -17.64
C ILE A 588 9.36 -9.39 -18.61
N MET A 589 8.03 -9.20 -18.68
CA MET A 589 7.14 -10.14 -19.37
C MET A 589 7.07 -9.94 -20.88
N HIS A 590 7.19 -8.70 -21.36
CA HIS A 590 7.03 -8.37 -22.78
C HIS A 590 8.33 -7.95 -23.45
N ASP A 591 9.13 -7.13 -22.76
CA ASP A 591 10.37 -6.62 -23.34
C ASP A 591 11.56 -7.58 -23.10
N HIS A 592 11.41 -8.56 -22.18
CA HIS A 592 12.46 -9.47 -21.72
C HIS A 592 13.72 -8.76 -21.23
N LEU A 593 13.52 -7.62 -20.56
CA LEU A 593 14.55 -6.78 -19.99
C LEU A 593 14.56 -6.88 -18.46
N PRO A 594 15.72 -6.67 -17.82
CA PRO A 594 15.76 -6.50 -16.38
C PRO A 594 14.93 -5.27 -15.98
N PRO A 595 14.18 -5.35 -14.86
CA PRO A 595 13.32 -4.25 -14.43
C PRO A 595 14.16 -3.04 -14.00
N ASP A 596 13.71 -1.84 -14.37
CA ASP A 596 14.29 -0.57 -13.95
C ASP A 596 13.25 0.37 -13.33
N ASN A 597 13.63 1.62 -13.06
CA ASN A 597 12.75 2.64 -12.49
C ASN A 597 12.45 3.77 -13.47
N TYR A 598 12.71 3.58 -14.76
CA TYR A 598 12.58 4.63 -15.77
C TYR A 598 11.22 4.57 -16.45
N ILE A 599 10.48 5.67 -16.34
CA ILE A 599 9.17 5.83 -16.96
C ILE A 599 9.29 6.81 -18.14
N MET A 600 8.76 6.42 -19.29
CA MET A 600 8.64 7.29 -20.47
C MET A 600 7.29 8.02 -20.45
N PRO A 601 7.22 9.32 -20.16
CA PRO A 601 5.94 10.04 -20.08
C PRO A 601 5.13 9.97 -21.39
N GLN A 602 5.79 9.91 -22.53
CA GLN A 602 5.14 9.87 -23.85
C GLN A 602 4.35 8.57 -24.07
N LYS A 603 4.71 7.47 -23.38
CA LYS A 603 3.99 6.19 -23.44
C LYS A 603 2.78 6.12 -22.50
N LEU A 604 2.68 7.07 -21.56
CA LEU A 604 1.56 7.16 -20.64
C LEU A 604 0.36 7.81 -21.31
N SER A 605 -0.83 7.41 -20.88
CA SER A 605 -2.04 8.12 -21.25
C SER A 605 -1.99 9.59 -20.80
N LYS A 606 -2.75 10.46 -21.46
CA LYS A 606 -2.86 11.86 -20.98
C LYS A 606 -3.34 11.95 -19.54
N ILE A 607 -4.18 11.02 -19.13
CA ILE A 607 -4.70 10.92 -17.77
C ILE A 607 -3.57 10.66 -16.80
N ASP A 608 -2.74 9.66 -17.06
CA ASP A 608 -1.61 9.33 -16.19
C ASP A 608 -0.61 10.50 -16.11
N GLN A 609 -0.37 11.20 -17.23
CA GLN A 609 0.49 12.39 -17.25
C GLN A 609 -0.08 13.53 -16.38
N LEU A 610 -1.39 13.78 -16.43
CA LEU A 610 -2.05 14.81 -15.63
C LEU A 610 -2.05 14.43 -14.14
N THR A 611 -2.37 13.18 -13.84
CA THR A 611 -2.33 12.64 -12.46
C THR A 611 -0.92 12.75 -11.87
N LEU A 612 0.12 12.41 -12.65
CA LEU A 612 1.50 12.57 -12.20
C LEU A 612 1.88 14.01 -11.89
N LYS A 613 1.44 14.97 -12.72
CA LYS A 613 1.69 16.39 -12.44
C LYS A 613 1.08 16.82 -11.11
N GLU A 614 -0.15 16.38 -10.82
CA GLU A 614 -0.82 16.71 -9.56
C GLU A 614 -0.13 16.05 -8.37
N ILE A 615 0.25 14.77 -8.48
CA ILE A 615 1.04 14.07 -7.48
C ILE A 615 2.35 14.82 -7.18
N PHE A 616 3.07 15.27 -8.22
CA PHE A 616 4.33 15.96 -8.05
C PHE A 616 4.15 17.34 -7.39
N LYS A 617 3.06 18.06 -7.68
CA LYS A 617 2.70 19.30 -6.95
C LYS A 617 2.39 19.00 -5.47
N THR A 618 1.65 17.95 -5.19
CA THR A 618 1.37 17.49 -3.80
C THR A 618 2.69 17.25 -3.05
N ILE A 619 3.62 16.52 -3.65
CA ILE A 619 4.94 16.25 -3.05
C ILE A 619 5.70 17.56 -2.81
N GLU A 620 5.74 18.47 -3.79
CA GLU A 620 6.39 19.78 -3.67
C GLU A 620 5.83 20.59 -2.49
N ASN A 621 4.50 20.61 -2.33
CA ASN A 621 3.84 21.30 -1.21
C ASN A 621 4.23 20.69 0.15
N PHE A 622 4.31 19.36 0.25
CA PHE A 622 4.74 18.71 1.49
C PHE A 622 6.24 18.93 1.77
N GLN A 623 7.09 18.99 0.74
CA GLN A 623 8.49 19.35 0.90
C GLN A 623 8.67 20.78 1.40
N LEU A 624 7.84 21.73 0.97
CA LEU A 624 7.84 23.08 1.51
C LEU A 624 7.47 23.11 3.01
N ARG A 625 6.48 22.32 3.44
CA ARG A 625 6.11 22.22 4.87
C ARG A 625 7.26 21.66 5.72
N ILE A 626 7.91 20.57 5.29
CA ILE A 626 9.02 19.98 6.04
C ILE A 626 10.22 20.93 6.10
N ARG A 627 10.47 21.67 5.02
CA ARG A 627 11.52 22.71 4.96
C ARG A 627 11.28 23.79 6.02
N MET A 628 10.09 24.33 6.09
CA MET A 628 9.74 25.36 7.08
C MET A 628 9.83 24.81 8.52
N GLN A 629 9.36 23.61 8.76
CA GLN A 629 9.26 23.06 10.12
C GLN A 629 10.58 22.57 10.70
N PHE A 630 11.47 22.01 9.88
CA PHE A 630 12.68 21.33 10.36
C PHE A 630 13.99 22.01 9.98
N THR A 631 14.01 22.84 8.93
CA THR A 631 15.26 23.49 8.50
C THR A 631 15.30 24.99 8.79
N GLY A 632 14.19 25.61 9.16
CA GLY A 632 14.11 27.02 9.53
C GLY A 632 14.39 28.01 8.41
N SER A 633 14.54 27.55 7.16
CA SER A 633 14.78 28.40 6.00
C SER A 633 13.79 28.12 4.87
N LEU A 634 13.28 29.18 4.24
CA LEU A 634 12.47 29.11 3.02
C LEU A 634 13.33 28.97 1.75
N LEU A 635 14.60 29.38 1.85
CA LEU A 635 15.61 29.29 0.79
C LEU A 635 16.66 28.31 1.24
N GLY A 636 16.81 27.16 0.59
CA GLY A 636 17.67 26.03 0.94
C GLY A 636 19.15 26.33 0.96
#